data_6eaae3846e8370824eb25c227fc56e76
#
_entry.id   6eaae3846e8370824eb25c227fc56e76
#
_cell.length_a   1.000
_cell.length_b   1.000
_cell.length_c   1.000
_cell.angle_alpha   90.00
_cell.angle_beta   90.00
_cell.angle_gamma   90.00
#
_symmetry.space_group_name_H-M   'P 1'
#
loop_
_entity.id
_entity.type
_entity.pdbx_description
1 polymer ?
#
loop_
_entity_poly.entity_id
_entity_poly.type
_entity_poly.pdbx_seq_one_letter_code
_entity_poly.pdbx_strand_id
1 'polypeptide(L)'
;MIKTIDLNGDWLLCESGESATWPARVPGCVQTDLLRNGQIPDPFVGTNENEVRWVAEKDWVYTRTFSLSAADLEEAIVELVCEGLDTVATVYVNSQVVLESDNMFLGHRVEIRNAVRAGENELRIVFRSILEVARERGPQPLDVMGSEFGAGREYVRAAQCSFGWDWGPALFNTGIYRPIRLELRSGNRIDSVLVEQVFDPACVTLKLLPELAEEDASARYRVELFFEEECVAQAEADGPEFELDVKDPQLWWCHGLGEHPLYQLRVSLLDGDTPVDVWERRIALCDVKLEQNPDQWGTSFQFVVNGVPIFAKGSNWIPAHPFYSEVTPEKYRELIGSARSSHMNMMRNWGGGLYEDDAFYDACAENGIIVWQDFMFANAYYPTEELYHSIQREADYQVKRLRHHSHIGLWCGNNEMENMAYCMVGKDEERVKNYDTLFNHLLPDAVKEHCPGMAYIPGSAFNPEGFDLGDPNNPESGDVHYWDNVMYGTPIENISKLETRFLSEFGMQAYPHPAILKGVVNDLNITGPEMTHRQKRGEATRVNFNYMMQLHRMPKDYAATAYLSQLVQAFYVRMTVEHTRRCMPQTMGALYWQMNDFWPAISWSGIEFDGRWRALQYEARRFFAPCSVSAKWLGEEQMLVTSNSIISTVHGAELWTVYDAGLPAGEGILDWILFRVDDGSVQLEGQTAVELEPGVSRCQLKRDFTDIFDSSDRSRFVLRTRLSAAGQPQSEHSLYFCAPKQMEFKQAGICSEISQTADCTARVVISAGHVSPKVMLDFDDCGRFTLSDNFIDLWPNEPREIEVMFEQPISLKQAESALRVFSYAESYELKRNEYDELEKKYDPGGFDRPRYECAKPVGVKSSVC
;
A
#
# COMPACT_ATOMS: atom_id res chain seq x y z
N MET A 1 -19.33 -28.45 23.10
CA MET A 1 -18.92 -27.17 22.44
C MET A 1 -17.99 -26.42 23.37
N ILE A 2 -17.04 -25.70 22.82
CA ILE A 2 -16.07 -24.87 23.56
C ILE A 2 -16.79 -23.69 24.20
N LYS A 3 -16.60 -23.49 25.52
CA LYS A 3 -17.09 -22.31 26.24
C LYS A 3 -16.00 -21.24 26.24
N THR A 4 -16.30 -20.07 25.75
CA THR A 4 -15.38 -18.92 25.72
C THR A 4 -15.69 -17.94 26.84
N ILE A 5 -14.66 -17.46 27.54
CA ILE A 5 -14.72 -16.35 28.48
C ILE A 5 -13.84 -15.23 27.96
N ASP A 6 -14.44 -14.11 27.59
CA ASP A 6 -13.74 -12.92 27.10
C ASP A 6 -12.94 -12.23 28.21
N LEU A 7 -11.66 -12.00 27.95
CA LEU A 7 -10.75 -11.25 28.82
C LEU A 7 -10.33 -9.89 28.22
N ASN A 8 -10.95 -9.46 27.09
CA ASN A 8 -10.75 -8.13 26.55
C ASN A 8 -11.43 -7.06 27.44
N GLY A 9 -11.15 -5.79 27.15
CA GLY A 9 -11.75 -4.65 27.85
C GLY A 9 -10.87 -4.07 28.96
N ASP A 10 -11.39 -3.90 30.16
CA ASP A 10 -10.73 -3.15 31.22
C ASP A 10 -9.64 -3.97 31.94
N TRP A 11 -8.46 -3.38 32.06
CA TRP A 11 -7.29 -3.88 32.76
C TRP A 11 -6.65 -2.77 33.61
N LEU A 12 -5.64 -3.12 34.38
CA LEU A 12 -4.77 -2.18 35.10
C LEU A 12 -3.36 -2.28 34.51
N LEU A 13 -2.73 -1.13 34.28
CA LEU A 13 -1.35 -0.96 33.84
C LEU A 13 -0.51 -0.36 34.96
N CYS A 14 0.72 -0.85 35.16
CA CYS A 14 1.74 -0.18 35.97
C CYS A 14 3.14 -0.36 35.37
N GLU A 15 4.06 0.55 35.67
CA GLU A 15 5.50 0.33 35.46
C GLU A 15 5.98 -0.77 36.45
N SER A 16 6.83 -1.66 35.98
CA SER A 16 7.31 -2.76 36.80
C SER A 16 8.09 -2.25 38.02
N GLY A 17 7.72 -2.72 39.21
CA GLY A 17 8.33 -2.30 40.48
C GLY A 17 7.71 -1.05 41.10
N GLU A 18 6.81 -0.38 40.42
CA GLU A 18 6.11 0.80 40.94
C GLU A 18 4.72 0.45 41.49
N SER A 19 4.21 1.28 42.36
CA SER A 19 2.87 1.10 42.97
C SER A 19 1.74 1.89 42.26
N ALA A 20 2.09 2.82 41.41
CA ALA A 20 1.14 3.60 40.63
C ALA A 20 0.49 2.72 39.55
N THR A 21 -0.85 2.74 39.48
CA THR A 21 -1.61 2.00 38.48
C THR A 21 -2.51 2.93 37.69
N TRP A 22 -2.68 2.63 36.41
CA TRP A 22 -3.57 3.35 35.49
C TRP A 22 -4.57 2.39 34.85
N PRO A 23 -5.81 2.85 34.55
CA PRO A 23 -6.72 2.10 33.71
C PRO A 23 -6.09 1.79 32.35
N ALA A 24 -6.26 0.58 31.89
CA ALA A 24 -5.79 0.12 30.60
C ALA A 24 -6.91 -0.55 29.81
N ARG A 25 -6.76 -0.64 28.49
CA ARG A 25 -7.72 -1.31 27.61
C ARG A 25 -7.03 -2.35 26.73
N VAL A 26 -7.61 -3.53 26.67
CA VAL A 26 -7.15 -4.65 25.85
C VAL A 26 -8.23 -5.03 24.83
N PRO A 27 -7.89 -5.22 23.55
CA PRO A 27 -6.59 -4.99 22.93
C PRO A 27 -6.13 -3.55 23.03
N GLY A 28 -4.79 -3.35 23.17
CA GLY A 28 -4.19 -2.04 23.33
C GLY A 28 -2.67 -2.11 23.47
N CYS A 29 -2.07 -0.95 23.70
CA CYS A 29 -0.65 -0.85 24.04
C CYS A 29 -0.41 0.16 25.14
N VAL A 30 0.75 0.08 25.79
CA VAL A 30 1.16 0.98 26.88
C VAL A 30 1.03 2.44 26.50
N GLN A 31 1.47 2.80 25.30
CA GLN A 31 1.44 4.18 24.82
C GLN A 31 0.02 4.73 24.74
N THR A 32 -0.93 3.97 24.19
CA THR A 32 -2.33 4.40 24.10
C THR A 32 -2.98 4.53 25.48
N ASP A 33 -2.63 3.63 26.41
CA ASP A 33 -3.15 3.67 27.77
C ASP A 33 -2.57 4.86 28.56
N LEU A 34 -1.28 5.10 28.48
CA LEU A 34 -0.63 6.28 29.10
C LEU A 34 -1.17 7.59 28.52
N LEU A 35 -1.40 7.64 27.22
CA LEU A 35 -1.98 8.81 26.54
C LEU A 35 -3.40 9.09 27.06
N ARG A 36 -4.27 8.06 27.13
CA ARG A 36 -5.64 8.17 27.67
C ARG A 36 -5.67 8.66 29.11
N ASN A 37 -4.66 8.29 29.89
CA ASN A 37 -4.51 8.70 31.30
C ASN A 37 -3.73 10.03 31.47
N GLY A 38 -3.35 10.72 30.40
CA GLY A 38 -2.63 12.00 30.44
C GLY A 38 -1.22 11.91 31.03
N GLN A 39 -0.58 10.72 30.98
CA GLN A 39 0.76 10.49 31.49
C GLN A 39 1.85 10.80 30.47
N ILE A 40 1.50 10.82 29.19
CA ILE A 40 2.38 11.23 28.08
C ILE A 40 1.66 12.23 27.19
N PRO A 41 2.38 13.12 26.51
CA PRO A 41 1.79 13.95 25.46
C PRO A 41 1.41 13.10 24.25
N ASP A 42 0.54 13.65 23.39
CA ASP A 42 0.20 13.01 22.13
C ASP A 42 1.47 12.92 21.24
N PRO A 43 1.93 11.70 20.90
CA PRO A 43 3.15 11.51 20.11
C PRO A 43 3.03 12.05 18.69
N PHE A 44 1.82 12.30 18.20
CA PHE A 44 1.60 12.84 16.86
C PHE A 44 1.78 14.35 16.78
N VAL A 45 1.82 15.07 17.90
CA VAL A 45 1.92 16.52 17.92
C VAL A 45 3.39 16.99 17.97
N GLY A 46 3.76 17.85 17.04
CA GLY A 46 5.10 18.47 16.99
C GLY A 46 6.22 17.43 16.94
N THR A 47 7.07 17.44 17.97
CA THR A 47 8.21 16.51 18.16
C THR A 47 8.02 15.60 19.38
N ASN A 48 6.81 15.45 19.87
CA ASN A 48 6.47 14.68 21.09
C ASN A 48 6.87 13.19 21.01
N GLU A 49 7.03 12.63 19.80
CA GLU A 49 7.64 11.30 19.61
C GLU A 49 8.91 11.13 20.46
N ASN A 50 9.75 12.16 20.50
CA ASN A 50 10.98 12.13 21.29
C ASN A 50 10.71 12.15 22.80
N GLU A 51 9.65 12.81 23.24
CA GLU A 51 9.29 12.92 24.65
C GLU A 51 8.65 11.63 25.20
N VAL A 52 8.08 10.78 24.34
CA VAL A 52 7.44 9.52 24.76
C VAL A 52 8.36 8.32 24.65
N ARG A 53 9.57 8.46 24.11
CA ARG A 53 10.53 7.37 23.90
C ARG A 53 10.88 6.60 25.16
N TRP A 54 10.88 7.24 26.33
CA TRP A 54 11.18 6.61 27.62
C TRP A 54 10.23 5.45 27.94
N VAL A 55 9.04 5.41 27.39
CA VAL A 55 8.06 4.33 27.58
C VAL A 55 8.65 3.00 27.14
N ALA A 56 9.41 2.97 26.05
CA ALA A 56 10.05 1.77 25.53
C ALA A 56 11.28 1.32 26.33
N GLU A 57 11.83 2.17 27.20
CA GLU A 57 12.97 1.86 28.06
C GLU A 57 12.55 1.23 29.41
N LYS A 58 11.26 0.93 29.58
CA LYS A 58 10.67 0.42 30.83
C LYS A 58 9.99 -0.91 30.62
N ASP A 59 9.97 -1.69 31.71
CA ASP A 59 9.13 -2.88 31.81
C ASP A 59 7.74 -2.52 32.29
N TRP A 60 6.72 -3.15 31.71
CA TRP A 60 5.32 -2.84 31.97
C TRP A 60 4.54 -4.07 32.42
N VAL A 61 3.53 -3.85 33.27
CA VAL A 61 2.70 -4.92 33.83
C VAL A 61 1.24 -4.62 33.59
N TYR A 62 0.56 -5.52 32.90
CA TYR A 62 -0.89 -5.57 32.77
C TYR A 62 -1.46 -6.56 33.78
N THR A 63 -2.52 -6.18 34.49
CA THR A 63 -3.17 -7.03 35.49
C THR A 63 -4.69 -6.99 35.34
N ARG A 64 -5.33 -8.16 35.43
CA ARG A 64 -6.78 -8.31 35.44
C ARG A 64 -7.18 -9.44 36.35
N THR A 65 -8.32 -9.30 37.06
CA THR A 65 -8.96 -10.42 37.72
C THR A 65 -10.09 -11.01 36.88
N PHE A 66 -10.28 -12.31 36.97
CA PHE A 66 -11.39 -13.04 36.37
C PHE A 66 -11.90 -14.12 37.31
N SER A 67 -13.15 -14.55 37.11
CA SER A 67 -13.77 -15.56 37.98
C SER A 67 -14.18 -16.81 37.22
N LEU A 68 -13.90 -17.98 37.81
CA LEU A 68 -14.37 -19.26 37.29
C LEU A 68 -15.32 -19.90 38.33
N SER A 69 -16.43 -20.45 37.82
CA SER A 69 -17.33 -21.25 38.68
C SER A 69 -16.78 -22.65 38.91
N ALA A 70 -17.32 -23.35 39.88
CA ALA A 70 -16.98 -24.76 40.07
C ALA A 70 -17.36 -25.62 38.85
N ALA A 71 -18.44 -25.26 38.17
CA ALA A 71 -18.86 -25.93 36.93
C ALA A 71 -17.87 -25.69 35.77
N ASP A 72 -17.24 -24.51 35.70
CA ASP A 72 -16.23 -24.23 34.67
C ASP A 72 -14.99 -25.15 34.84
N LEU A 73 -14.73 -25.56 36.06
CA LEU A 73 -13.62 -26.45 36.39
C LEU A 73 -14.00 -27.94 36.29
N GLU A 74 -15.22 -28.28 35.94
CA GLU A 74 -15.60 -29.64 35.53
C GLU A 74 -15.11 -29.97 34.13
N GLU A 75 -14.87 -28.94 33.30
CA GLU A 75 -14.19 -29.11 32.01
C GLU A 75 -12.75 -29.61 32.20
N ALA A 76 -12.34 -30.57 31.38
CA ALA A 76 -11.03 -31.21 31.50
C ALA A 76 -9.88 -30.24 31.17
N ILE A 77 -10.10 -29.33 30.24
CA ILE A 77 -9.09 -28.45 29.69
C ILE A 77 -9.57 -27.01 29.82
N VAL A 78 -8.68 -26.15 30.36
CA VAL A 78 -8.87 -24.69 30.41
C VAL A 78 -7.65 -24.07 29.74
N GLU A 79 -7.84 -23.50 28.57
CA GLU A 79 -6.78 -22.85 27.79
C GLU A 79 -6.88 -21.33 27.91
N LEU A 80 -5.74 -20.68 28.13
CA LEU A 80 -5.56 -19.25 27.91
C LEU A 80 -5.12 -19.03 26.46
N VAL A 81 -5.86 -18.24 25.72
CA VAL A 81 -5.57 -17.89 24.33
C VAL A 81 -5.18 -16.43 24.26
N CYS A 82 -3.95 -16.15 23.83
CA CYS A 82 -3.43 -14.80 23.57
C CYS A 82 -3.13 -14.71 22.06
N GLU A 83 -3.90 -13.95 21.30
CA GLU A 83 -3.73 -13.87 19.85
C GLU A 83 -2.55 -12.99 19.43
N GLY A 84 -2.03 -12.14 20.34
CA GLY A 84 -0.84 -11.33 20.07
C GLY A 84 -0.35 -10.56 21.28
N LEU A 85 0.91 -10.79 21.64
CA LEU A 85 1.64 -10.11 22.71
C LEU A 85 2.84 -9.38 22.09
N ASP A 86 2.90 -8.07 22.22
CA ASP A 86 3.98 -7.25 21.64
C ASP A 86 4.92 -6.78 22.77
N THR A 87 6.05 -7.39 22.99
CA THR A 87 6.71 -8.51 22.30
C THR A 87 7.19 -9.55 23.30
N VAL A 88 8.15 -9.18 24.18
CA VAL A 88 8.77 -10.09 25.16
C VAL A 88 7.96 -10.08 26.43
N ALA A 89 7.20 -11.13 26.68
CA ALA A 89 6.21 -11.19 27.73
C ALA A 89 6.32 -12.46 28.58
N THR A 90 6.08 -12.30 29.89
CA THR A 90 5.89 -13.43 30.83
C THR A 90 4.47 -13.34 31.39
N VAL A 91 3.68 -14.39 31.21
CA VAL A 91 2.28 -14.50 31.63
C VAL A 91 2.18 -15.33 32.91
N TYR A 92 1.51 -14.77 33.90
CA TYR A 92 1.27 -15.40 35.22
C TYR A 92 -0.23 -15.55 35.44
N VAL A 93 -0.62 -16.73 35.93
CA VAL A 93 -1.94 -16.99 36.50
C VAL A 93 -1.76 -17.36 37.98
N ASN A 94 -2.38 -16.58 38.88
CA ASN A 94 -2.24 -16.79 40.33
C ASN A 94 -0.75 -16.94 40.79
N SER A 95 0.14 -16.10 40.28
CA SER A 95 1.58 -16.07 40.52
C SER A 95 2.38 -17.25 39.92
N GLN A 96 1.77 -18.17 39.19
CA GLN A 96 2.44 -19.23 38.44
C GLN A 96 2.72 -18.74 37.00
N VAL A 97 3.97 -18.88 36.52
CA VAL A 97 4.32 -18.68 35.13
C VAL A 97 3.63 -19.75 34.29
N VAL A 98 2.85 -19.32 33.29
CA VAL A 98 2.13 -20.22 32.39
C VAL A 98 2.57 -20.08 30.93
N LEU A 99 3.15 -18.92 30.54
CA LEU A 99 3.62 -18.67 29.19
C LEU A 99 4.77 -17.66 29.19
N GLU A 100 5.76 -17.90 28.34
CA GLU A 100 6.79 -16.94 27.95
C GLU A 100 6.70 -16.73 26.43
N SER A 101 6.71 -15.47 25.99
CA SER A 101 6.67 -15.06 24.57
C SER A 101 7.82 -14.12 24.29
N ASP A 102 8.40 -14.24 23.07
CA ASP A 102 9.45 -13.35 22.56
C ASP A 102 9.20 -12.95 21.09
N ASN A 103 7.98 -13.20 20.61
CA ASN A 103 7.59 -12.95 19.20
C ASN A 103 6.14 -12.45 19.13
N MET A 104 5.95 -11.22 18.64
CA MET A 104 4.63 -10.63 18.54
C MET A 104 3.74 -11.30 17.47
N PHE A 105 4.34 -11.98 16.49
CA PHE A 105 3.63 -12.58 15.37
C PHE A 105 3.03 -13.95 15.67
N LEU A 106 3.17 -14.43 16.92
CA LEU A 106 2.62 -15.69 17.39
C LEU A 106 1.33 -15.50 18.17
N GLY A 107 0.33 -16.31 17.86
CA GLY A 107 -0.76 -16.59 18.77
C GLY A 107 -0.37 -17.75 19.71
N HIS A 108 -0.74 -17.63 20.96
CA HIS A 108 -0.41 -18.60 22.00
C HIS A 108 -1.69 -19.24 22.55
N ARG A 109 -1.62 -20.54 22.73
CA ARG A 109 -2.58 -21.35 23.50
C ARG A 109 -1.83 -22.11 24.58
N VAL A 110 -2.23 -21.96 25.82
CA VAL A 110 -1.59 -22.65 26.92
C VAL A 110 -2.62 -23.18 27.90
N GLU A 111 -2.50 -24.48 28.26
CA GLU A 111 -3.36 -25.09 29.28
C GLU A 111 -3.02 -24.51 30.64
N ILE A 112 -4.00 -23.96 31.32
CA ILE A 112 -3.86 -23.33 32.65
C ILE A 112 -4.71 -24.00 33.72
N ARG A 113 -5.29 -25.16 33.46
CA ARG A 113 -6.19 -25.87 34.39
C ARG A 113 -5.59 -26.04 35.79
N ASN A 114 -4.27 -26.30 35.88
CA ASN A 114 -3.57 -26.47 37.12
C ASN A 114 -3.19 -25.14 37.84
N ALA A 115 -3.30 -24.01 37.15
CA ALA A 115 -2.97 -22.70 37.70
C ALA A 115 -4.22 -21.93 38.16
N VAL A 116 -5.43 -22.37 37.78
CA VAL A 116 -6.71 -21.70 38.10
C VAL A 116 -7.45 -22.41 39.23
N ARG A 117 -8.35 -21.67 39.89
CA ARG A 117 -9.22 -22.15 40.97
C ARG A 117 -10.66 -21.62 40.80
N ALA A 118 -11.61 -22.27 41.50
CA ALA A 118 -12.96 -21.73 41.59
C ALA A 118 -12.95 -20.42 42.36
N GLY A 119 -13.72 -19.43 41.88
CA GLY A 119 -13.73 -18.09 42.41
C GLY A 119 -12.77 -17.19 41.64
N GLU A 120 -12.25 -16.19 42.34
CA GLU A 120 -11.39 -15.15 41.75
C GLU A 120 -9.98 -15.67 41.44
N ASN A 121 -9.48 -15.33 40.26
CA ASN A 121 -8.15 -15.61 39.76
C ASN A 121 -7.53 -14.30 39.26
N GLU A 122 -6.22 -14.17 39.35
CA GLU A 122 -5.44 -13.06 38.80
C GLU A 122 -4.69 -13.50 37.53
N LEU A 123 -4.81 -12.70 36.50
CA LEU A 123 -3.97 -12.78 35.28
C LEU A 123 -3.06 -11.56 35.25
N ARG A 124 -1.76 -11.80 35.19
CA ARG A 124 -0.72 -10.76 35.14
C ARG A 124 0.24 -11.03 34.02
N ILE A 125 0.46 -10.00 33.16
CA ILE A 125 1.38 -10.10 32.02
C ILE A 125 2.45 -9.04 32.20
N VAL A 126 3.70 -9.46 32.25
CA VAL A 126 4.87 -8.58 32.35
C VAL A 126 5.56 -8.50 31.00
N PHE A 127 5.64 -7.31 30.45
CA PHE A 127 6.38 -7.00 29.24
C PHE A 127 7.74 -6.41 29.61
N ARG A 128 8.80 -6.97 29.07
CA ARG A 128 10.14 -6.40 29.17
C ARG A 128 10.33 -5.29 28.15
N SER A 129 11.18 -4.34 28.47
CA SER A 129 11.65 -3.32 27.51
C SER A 129 12.23 -4.01 26.27
N ILE A 130 11.61 -3.77 25.11
CA ILE A 130 12.08 -4.33 23.85
C ILE A 130 13.46 -3.80 23.48
N LEU A 131 13.77 -2.55 23.84
CA LEU A 131 15.07 -1.92 23.59
C LEU A 131 16.18 -2.52 24.44
N GLU A 132 15.89 -2.86 25.72
CA GLU A 132 16.86 -3.56 26.56
C GLU A 132 17.12 -4.97 26.05
N VAL A 133 16.07 -5.71 25.71
CA VAL A 133 16.21 -7.07 25.15
C VAL A 133 17.00 -7.05 23.85
N ALA A 134 16.74 -6.10 22.95
CA ALA A 134 17.49 -5.94 21.72
C ALA A 134 18.99 -5.70 21.96
N ARG A 135 19.32 -4.83 22.94
CA ARG A 135 20.72 -4.55 23.33
C ARG A 135 21.41 -5.73 24.00
N GLU A 136 20.68 -6.52 24.80
CA GLU A 136 21.21 -7.73 25.43
C GLU A 136 21.54 -8.82 24.42
N ARG A 137 20.70 -8.98 23.39
CA ARG A 137 20.83 -10.02 22.35
C ARG A 137 21.88 -9.63 21.30
N GLY A 138 22.00 -8.34 20.98
CA GLY A 138 22.91 -7.84 19.95
C GLY A 138 23.60 -6.53 20.28
N PRO A 139 24.89 -6.56 20.67
CA PRO A 139 25.63 -5.35 21.08
C PRO A 139 26.00 -4.44 19.91
N GLN A 140 25.90 -4.90 18.67
CA GLN A 140 26.19 -4.13 17.46
C GLN A 140 25.00 -4.17 16.50
N PRO A 141 24.52 -3.01 16.04
CA PRO A 141 23.49 -3.00 15.03
C PRO A 141 24.04 -3.57 13.72
N LEU A 142 23.30 -4.54 13.18
CA LEU A 142 23.53 -5.08 11.84
C LEU A 142 22.62 -4.38 10.81
N ASP A 143 21.97 -3.32 11.25
CA ASP A 143 21.07 -2.52 10.46
C ASP A 143 21.82 -1.61 9.50
N VAL A 144 21.56 -1.73 8.23
CA VAL A 144 22.18 -0.97 7.15
C VAL A 144 21.42 0.33 6.85
N MET A 145 20.13 0.39 7.18
CA MET A 145 19.32 1.62 7.01
C MET A 145 19.64 2.65 8.08
N GLY A 146 20.58 2.36 8.95
CA GLY A 146 21.16 3.27 9.89
C GLY A 146 20.56 3.24 11.29
N SER A 147 21.34 3.75 12.23
CA SER A 147 20.98 3.90 13.65
C SER A 147 19.75 4.82 13.88
N GLU A 148 19.18 5.39 12.83
CA GLU A 148 17.99 6.24 12.90
C GLU A 148 16.74 5.45 13.28
N PHE A 149 16.67 4.16 12.89
CA PHE A 149 15.51 3.30 13.11
C PHE A 149 15.63 2.38 14.35
N GLY A 150 16.56 2.64 15.23
CA GLY A 150 16.77 1.86 16.45
C GLY A 150 17.69 0.66 16.26
N ALA A 151 18.78 0.63 17.01
CA ALA A 151 19.75 -0.45 17.02
C ALA A 151 19.13 -1.73 17.61
N GLY A 152 19.36 -2.86 16.95
CA GLY A 152 19.02 -4.18 17.47
C GLY A 152 17.62 -4.67 17.13
N ARG A 153 16.88 -4.01 16.21
CA ARG A 153 15.55 -4.47 15.75
C ARG A 153 15.60 -5.86 15.11
N GLU A 154 16.70 -6.23 14.53
CA GLU A 154 16.97 -7.53 13.91
C GLU A 154 17.09 -8.69 14.91
N TYR A 155 17.28 -8.39 16.20
CA TYR A 155 17.38 -9.41 17.29
C TYR A 155 16.06 -9.70 17.99
N VAL A 156 14.98 -9.06 17.58
CA VAL A 156 13.64 -9.23 18.15
C VAL A 156 12.59 -9.44 17.07
N ARG A 157 11.62 -10.31 17.34
CA ARG A 157 10.53 -10.58 16.41
C ARG A 157 9.36 -9.62 16.68
N ALA A 158 9.53 -8.38 16.24
CA ALA A 158 8.52 -7.33 16.29
C ALA A 158 8.40 -6.63 14.93
N ALA A 159 7.30 -5.92 14.72
CA ALA A 159 7.11 -5.13 13.51
C ALA A 159 8.26 -4.13 13.34
N GLN A 160 9.00 -4.24 12.26
CA GLN A 160 10.23 -3.48 12.04
C GLN A 160 9.97 -1.97 12.00
N CYS A 161 8.82 -1.56 11.44
CA CYS A 161 8.42 -0.16 11.38
C CYS A 161 8.10 0.46 12.76
N SER A 162 7.88 -0.32 13.82
CA SER A 162 7.69 0.23 15.17
C SER A 162 8.96 0.88 15.75
N PHE A 163 10.13 0.50 15.20
CA PHE A 163 11.44 1.11 15.53
C PHE A 163 11.69 2.42 14.76
N GLY A 164 10.72 2.89 13.99
CA GLY A 164 10.84 3.99 13.06
C GLY A 164 11.11 3.50 11.62
N TRP A 165 10.71 4.32 10.67
CA TRP A 165 10.98 4.08 9.24
C TRP A 165 11.11 5.43 8.53
N ASP A 166 11.52 5.41 7.25
CA ASP A 166 11.67 6.65 6.46
C ASP A 166 10.35 7.37 6.13
N TRP A 167 9.23 6.85 6.68
CA TRP A 167 7.87 7.42 6.65
C TRP A 167 7.14 7.35 8.00
N GLY A 168 7.70 6.71 9.03
CA GLY A 168 7.02 6.42 10.29
C GLY A 168 7.80 6.80 11.54
N PRO A 169 7.09 7.12 12.66
CA PRO A 169 7.72 7.41 13.94
C PRO A 169 8.25 6.16 14.64
N ALA A 170 9.24 6.32 15.50
CA ALA A 170 9.78 5.26 16.36
C ALA A 170 9.03 5.25 17.70
N LEU A 171 7.95 4.45 17.79
CA LEU A 171 7.10 4.40 18.99
C LEU A 171 7.25 3.12 19.82
N PHE A 172 7.89 2.06 19.29
CA PHE A 172 8.26 0.84 20.00
C PHE A 172 7.10 0.25 20.81
N ASN A 173 6.04 -0.18 20.13
CA ASN A 173 4.84 -0.67 20.79
C ASN A 173 5.13 -1.78 21.82
N THR A 174 4.33 -1.78 22.88
CA THR A 174 4.38 -2.81 23.92
C THR A 174 2.97 -3.02 24.46
N GLY A 175 2.46 -4.25 24.45
CA GLY A 175 1.15 -4.54 25.02
C GLY A 175 0.45 -5.77 24.48
N ILE A 176 -0.81 -5.93 24.85
CA ILE A 176 -1.70 -7.00 24.41
C ILE A 176 -2.47 -6.45 23.20
N TYR A 177 -1.88 -6.53 22.02
CA TYR A 177 -2.40 -5.82 20.85
C TYR A 177 -3.49 -6.56 20.07
N ARG A 178 -3.69 -7.85 20.38
CA ARG A 178 -4.77 -8.69 19.83
C ARG A 178 -5.62 -9.29 20.95
N PRO A 179 -6.79 -9.89 20.62
CA PRO A 179 -7.70 -10.45 21.61
C PRO A 179 -7.07 -11.48 22.56
N ILE A 180 -7.63 -11.51 23.79
CA ILE A 180 -7.27 -12.48 24.82
C ILE A 180 -8.53 -13.06 25.46
N ARG A 181 -8.57 -14.40 25.67
CA ARG A 181 -9.71 -15.12 26.21
C ARG A 181 -9.33 -16.44 26.88
N LEU A 182 -10.27 -17.01 27.61
CA LEU A 182 -10.20 -18.41 28.02
C LEU A 182 -11.12 -19.25 27.12
N GLU A 183 -10.67 -20.46 26.83
CA GLU A 183 -11.47 -21.48 26.18
C GLU A 183 -11.50 -22.73 27.09
N LEU A 184 -12.71 -23.20 27.39
CA LEU A 184 -12.96 -24.32 28.29
C LEU A 184 -13.61 -25.43 27.49
N ARG A 185 -13.07 -26.63 27.55
CA ARG A 185 -13.54 -27.79 26.81
C ARG A 185 -13.24 -29.13 27.51
N SER A 186 -14.05 -30.15 27.20
CA SER A 186 -13.80 -31.52 27.57
C SER A 186 -13.52 -32.44 26.39
N GLY A 187 -13.79 -31.98 25.18
CA GLY A 187 -13.53 -32.69 23.91
C GLY A 187 -12.33 -32.12 23.17
N ASN A 188 -11.99 -32.76 22.05
CA ASN A 188 -10.98 -32.29 21.12
C ASN A 188 -11.49 -31.03 20.36
N ARG A 189 -10.60 -30.34 19.66
CA ARG A 189 -10.91 -29.14 18.86
C ARG A 189 -10.17 -29.16 17.53
N ILE A 190 -10.67 -28.38 16.58
CA ILE A 190 -10.03 -28.12 15.29
C ILE A 190 -9.07 -26.95 15.45
N ASP A 191 -7.78 -27.20 15.23
CA ASP A 191 -6.75 -26.13 15.22
C ASP A 191 -6.78 -25.33 13.93
N SER A 192 -6.84 -26.02 12.81
CA SER A 192 -6.89 -25.43 11.48
C SER A 192 -7.43 -26.42 10.46
N VAL A 193 -7.76 -25.94 9.28
CA VAL A 193 -8.15 -26.81 8.14
C VAL A 193 -7.33 -26.40 6.93
N LEU A 194 -6.61 -27.35 6.33
CA LEU A 194 -6.05 -27.16 5.00
C LEU A 194 -7.16 -27.36 3.98
N VAL A 195 -7.31 -26.43 3.07
CA VAL A 195 -8.32 -26.44 1.99
C VAL A 195 -7.58 -26.37 0.66
N GLU A 196 -7.36 -27.51 0.03
CA GLU A 196 -6.83 -27.56 -1.33
C GLU A 196 -7.98 -27.57 -2.33
N GLN A 197 -7.82 -26.89 -3.46
CA GLN A 197 -8.83 -26.75 -4.50
C GLN A 197 -8.37 -27.39 -5.80
N VAL A 198 -9.12 -28.34 -6.31
CA VAL A 198 -8.88 -28.98 -7.60
C VAL A 198 -9.96 -28.55 -8.58
N PHE A 199 -9.55 -27.94 -9.69
CA PHE A 199 -10.43 -27.32 -10.66
C PHE A 199 -10.65 -28.22 -11.86
N ASP A 200 -11.92 -28.58 -12.11
CA ASP A 200 -12.42 -29.16 -13.35
C ASP A 200 -13.43 -28.20 -14.00
N PRO A 201 -13.71 -28.27 -15.31
CA PRO A 201 -14.56 -27.29 -16.00
C PRO A 201 -15.97 -27.10 -15.42
N ALA A 202 -16.52 -28.10 -14.72
CA ALA A 202 -17.88 -28.05 -14.17
C ALA A 202 -17.94 -28.32 -12.65
N CYS A 203 -16.78 -28.45 -11.99
CA CYS A 203 -16.71 -28.81 -10.58
C CYS A 203 -15.43 -28.29 -9.95
N VAL A 204 -15.51 -27.82 -8.70
CA VAL A 204 -14.34 -27.63 -7.84
C VAL A 204 -14.41 -28.66 -6.72
N THR A 205 -13.41 -29.54 -6.62
CA THR A 205 -13.28 -30.46 -5.50
C THR A 205 -12.43 -29.82 -4.41
N LEU A 206 -13.00 -29.64 -3.23
CA LEU A 206 -12.27 -29.19 -2.03
C LEU A 206 -11.74 -30.44 -1.33
N LYS A 207 -10.41 -30.55 -1.23
CA LYS A 207 -9.73 -31.51 -0.37
C LYS A 207 -9.49 -30.88 0.98
N LEU A 208 -10.04 -31.49 2.01
CA LEU A 208 -10.07 -30.92 3.36
C LEU A 208 -9.26 -31.80 4.29
N LEU A 209 -8.31 -31.19 4.98
CA LEU A 209 -7.48 -31.82 5.99
C LEU A 209 -7.57 -31.02 7.30
N PRO A 210 -8.52 -31.36 8.18
CA PRO A 210 -8.58 -30.77 9.53
C PRO A 210 -7.40 -31.24 10.39
N GLU A 211 -6.76 -30.30 11.05
CA GLU A 211 -5.76 -30.56 12.08
C GLU A 211 -6.40 -30.39 13.44
N LEU A 212 -6.30 -31.39 14.30
CA LEU A 212 -6.85 -31.40 15.66
C LEU A 212 -5.79 -31.04 16.68
N ALA A 213 -6.21 -30.49 17.81
CA ALA A 213 -5.33 -30.24 18.96
C ALA A 213 -4.72 -31.52 19.52
N GLU A 214 -5.47 -32.60 19.51
CA GLU A 214 -5.04 -33.95 19.87
C GLU A 214 -5.34 -34.87 18.69
N GLU A 215 -4.32 -35.62 18.23
CA GLU A 215 -4.49 -36.54 17.10
C GLU A 215 -5.59 -37.60 17.41
N ASP A 216 -6.58 -37.67 16.51
CA ASP A 216 -7.64 -38.68 16.59
C ASP A 216 -8.00 -39.16 15.18
N ALA A 217 -7.45 -40.31 14.82
CA ALA A 217 -7.72 -40.95 13.52
C ALA A 217 -9.15 -41.45 13.36
N SER A 218 -9.96 -41.49 14.43
CA SER A 218 -11.36 -41.87 14.44
C SER A 218 -12.32 -40.69 14.43
N ALA A 219 -11.81 -39.49 14.36
CA ALA A 219 -12.58 -38.25 14.37
C ALA A 219 -13.61 -38.24 13.20
N ARG A 220 -14.81 -37.78 13.53
CA ARG A 220 -15.88 -37.61 12.55
C ARG A 220 -16.15 -36.14 12.32
N TYR A 221 -16.46 -35.84 11.05
CA TYR A 221 -16.70 -34.45 10.65
C TYR A 221 -18.03 -34.35 9.88
N ARG A 222 -18.68 -33.18 10.03
CA ARG A 222 -19.71 -32.70 9.10
C ARG A 222 -19.16 -31.45 8.44
N VAL A 223 -19.25 -31.44 7.11
CA VAL A 223 -18.80 -30.31 6.29
C VAL A 223 -19.97 -29.73 5.56
N GLU A 224 -20.11 -28.44 5.61
CA GLU A 224 -21.16 -27.69 4.93
C GLU A 224 -20.55 -26.49 4.22
N LEU A 225 -20.90 -26.29 2.95
CA LEU A 225 -20.50 -25.13 2.17
C LEU A 225 -21.74 -24.32 1.82
N PHE A 226 -21.75 -23.06 2.20
CA PHE A 226 -22.86 -22.15 1.95
C PHE A 226 -22.46 -21.08 0.94
N PHE A 227 -23.39 -20.73 0.06
CA PHE A 227 -23.34 -19.57 -0.81
C PHE A 227 -24.64 -18.80 -0.67
N GLU A 228 -24.58 -17.49 -0.35
CA GLU A 228 -25.79 -16.66 -0.10
C GLU A 228 -26.81 -17.33 0.84
N GLU A 229 -26.34 -17.87 1.98
CA GLU A 229 -27.12 -18.60 2.99
C GLU A 229 -27.68 -19.96 2.55
N GLU A 230 -27.52 -20.37 1.28
CA GLU A 230 -27.94 -21.69 0.78
C GLU A 230 -26.78 -22.70 0.95
N CYS A 231 -27.07 -23.87 1.51
CA CYS A 231 -26.12 -24.98 1.57
C CYS A 231 -25.99 -25.62 0.18
N VAL A 232 -24.89 -25.31 -0.50
CA VAL A 232 -24.67 -25.77 -1.90
C VAL A 232 -23.94 -27.10 -2.00
N ALA A 233 -23.21 -27.49 -0.93
CA ALA A 233 -22.58 -28.81 -0.81
C ALA A 233 -22.45 -29.20 0.66
N GLN A 234 -22.58 -30.49 0.96
CA GLN A 234 -22.37 -31.03 2.30
C GLN A 234 -21.90 -32.49 2.24
N ALA A 235 -21.13 -32.89 3.25
CA ALA A 235 -20.65 -34.24 3.44
C ALA A 235 -20.50 -34.57 4.92
N GLU A 236 -20.62 -35.89 5.27
CA GLU A 236 -20.10 -36.43 6.53
C GLU A 236 -18.90 -37.31 6.22
N ALA A 237 -17.85 -37.21 7.02
CA ALA A 237 -16.61 -37.92 6.79
C ALA A 237 -16.07 -38.52 8.09
N ASP A 238 -15.45 -39.69 7.97
CA ASP A 238 -14.70 -40.33 9.01
C ASP A 238 -13.20 -40.29 8.67
N GLY A 239 -12.38 -39.87 9.60
CA GLY A 239 -10.93 -39.79 9.42
C GLY A 239 -10.42 -38.39 8.99
N PRO A 240 -9.10 -38.23 8.87
CA PRO A 240 -8.43 -36.92 8.81
C PRO A 240 -8.48 -36.24 7.45
N GLU A 241 -8.90 -36.92 6.38
CA GLU A 241 -8.91 -36.38 5.01
C GLU A 241 -10.20 -36.74 4.30
N PHE A 242 -10.81 -35.78 3.63
CA PHE A 242 -12.03 -36.00 2.86
C PHE A 242 -12.20 -34.97 1.75
N GLU A 243 -13.09 -35.24 0.81
CA GLU A 243 -13.34 -34.37 -0.34
C GLU A 243 -14.80 -33.90 -0.34
N LEU A 244 -15.01 -32.68 -0.85
CA LEU A 244 -16.31 -32.06 -1.04
C LEU A 244 -16.41 -31.50 -2.46
N ASP A 245 -17.30 -32.02 -3.26
CA ASP A 245 -17.53 -31.57 -4.63
C ASP A 245 -18.50 -30.38 -4.67
N VAL A 246 -18.07 -29.29 -5.28
CA VAL A 246 -18.86 -28.09 -5.56
C VAL A 246 -19.23 -28.10 -7.05
N LYS A 247 -20.44 -28.39 -7.37
CA LYS A 247 -20.93 -28.42 -8.76
C LYS A 247 -21.36 -27.04 -9.22
N ASP A 248 -21.07 -26.72 -10.48
CA ASP A 248 -21.36 -25.40 -11.08
C ASP A 248 -20.90 -24.23 -10.21
N PRO A 249 -19.62 -24.20 -9.76
CA PRO A 249 -19.13 -23.22 -8.81
C PRO A 249 -19.13 -21.80 -9.38
N GLN A 250 -19.46 -20.83 -8.53
CA GLN A 250 -19.20 -19.42 -8.82
C GLN A 250 -17.75 -19.13 -8.48
N LEU A 251 -16.90 -18.96 -9.50
CA LEU A 251 -15.48 -18.70 -9.30
C LEU A 251 -15.26 -17.25 -8.89
N TRP A 252 -14.33 -17.07 -7.93
CA TRP A 252 -13.82 -15.77 -7.58
C TRP A 252 -12.81 -15.31 -8.64
N TRP A 253 -12.92 -14.06 -9.05
CA TRP A 253 -12.01 -13.39 -9.96
C TRP A 253 -11.40 -12.15 -9.32
N CYS A 254 -10.18 -11.79 -9.68
CA CYS A 254 -9.64 -10.52 -9.24
C CYS A 254 -10.40 -9.34 -9.89
N HIS A 255 -10.32 -8.18 -9.24
CA HIS A 255 -11.01 -6.97 -9.72
C HIS A 255 -10.63 -6.63 -11.17
N GLY A 256 -11.63 -6.36 -11.99
CA GLY A 256 -11.52 -6.10 -13.42
C GLY A 256 -11.56 -7.35 -14.31
N LEU A 257 -11.59 -8.57 -13.73
CA LEU A 257 -11.72 -9.82 -14.48
C LEU A 257 -13.12 -10.45 -14.32
N GLY A 258 -13.77 -10.23 -13.20
CA GLY A 258 -15.11 -10.77 -12.91
C GLY A 258 -15.56 -10.43 -11.49
N GLU A 259 -16.57 -11.17 -11.02
CA GLU A 259 -17.16 -11.00 -9.68
C GLU A 259 -16.31 -11.72 -8.61
N HIS A 260 -16.59 -11.42 -7.34
CA HIS A 260 -15.80 -11.86 -6.18
C HIS A 260 -16.64 -12.71 -5.21
N PRO A 261 -17.30 -13.79 -5.64
CA PRO A 261 -18.14 -14.60 -4.76
C PRO A 261 -17.32 -15.28 -3.66
N LEU A 262 -17.84 -15.26 -2.44
CA LEU A 262 -17.23 -15.90 -1.28
C LEU A 262 -18.21 -16.94 -0.72
N TYR A 263 -17.69 -18.09 -0.36
CA TYR A 263 -18.41 -19.17 0.25
C TYR A 263 -18.10 -19.24 1.74
N GLN A 264 -19.09 -19.63 2.55
CA GLN A 264 -18.89 -19.94 3.97
C GLN A 264 -18.65 -21.43 4.11
N LEU A 265 -17.42 -21.82 4.41
CA LEU A 265 -17.06 -23.21 4.71
C LEU A 265 -17.11 -23.46 6.20
N ARG A 266 -17.92 -24.45 6.59
CA ARG A 266 -18.07 -24.90 7.97
C ARG A 266 -17.64 -26.34 8.09
N VAL A 267 -16.68 -26.62 9.02
CA VAL A 267 -16.22 -27.95 9.37
C VAL A 267 -16.53 -28.17 10.85
N SER A 268 -17.42 -29.10 11.15
CA SER A 268 -17.83 -29.43 12.50
C SER A 268 -17.19 -30.75 12.94
N LEU A 269 -16.47 -30.76 14.05
CA LEU A 269 -16.00 -31.98 14.72
C LEU A 269 -17.16 -32.58 15.52
N LEU A 270 -17.43 -33.87 15.36
CA LEU A 270 -18.59 -34.55 15.95
C LEU A 270 -18.19 -35.54 17.03
N ASP A 271 -18.98 -35.56 18.12
CA ASP A 271 -19.07 -36.67 19.07
C ASP A 271 -20.47 -37.33 18.89
N GLY A 272 -20.48 -38.50 18.30
CA GLY A 272 -21.73 -39.07 17.74
C GLY A 272 -22.29 -38.17 16.63
N ASP A 273 -23.48 -37.63 16.82
CA ASP A 273 -24.11 -36.67 15.87
C ASP A 273 -24.06 -35.22 16.37
N THR A 274 -23.41 -34.98 17.50
CA THR A 274 -23.37 -33.65 18.15
C THR A 274 -22.05 -32.92 17.84
N PRO A 275 -22.10 -31.71 17.29
CA PRO A 275 -20.89 -30.89 17.14
C PRO A 275 -20.26 -30.57 18.51
N VAL A 276 -18.96 -30.84 18.65
CA VAL A 276 -18.16 -30.49 19.83
C VAL A 276 -17.30 -29.28 19.58
N ASP A 277 -16.90 -29.07 18.32
CA ASP A 277 -16.20 -27.87 17.86
C ASP A 277 -16.57 -27.56 16.41
N VAL A 278 -16.41 -26.29 16.02
CA VAL A 278 -16.73 -25.79 14.67
C VAL A 278 -15.65 -24.83 14.20
N TRP A 279 -15.02 -25.17 13.08
CA TRP A 279 -14.17 -24.27 12.33
C TRP A 279 -14.99 -23.67 11.16
N GLU A 280 -15.05 -22.34 11.08
CA GLU A 280 -15.85 -21.66 10.08
C GLU A 280 -15.05 -20.50 9.47
N ARG A 281 -14.92 -20.48 8.13
CA ARG A 281 -14.18 -19.46 7.39
C ARG A 281 -14.86 -19.14 6.06
N ARG A 282 -14.67 -17.92 5.60
CA ARG A 282 -15.02 -17.55 4.21
C ARG A 282 -13.88 -17.94 3.29
N ILE A 283 -14.21 -18.57 2.18
CA ILE A 283 -13.24 -18.99 1.16
C ILE A 283 -13.66 -18.48 -0.22
N ALA A 284 -12.68 -18.15 -1.04
CA ALA A 284 -12.87 -17.92 -2.46
C ALA A 284 -12.59 -19.23 -3.22
N LEU A 285 -13.32 -19.50 -4.29
CA LEU A 285 -12.99 -20.60 -5.21
C LEU A 285 -12.20 -19.99 -6.38
N CYS A 286 -10.88 -20.08 -6.34
CA CYS A 286 -10.00 -19.52 -7.37
C CYS A 286 -8.63 -20.22 -7.41
N ASP A 287 -8.07 -20.24 -8.61
CA ASP A 287 -6.71 -20.69 -8.87
C ASP A 287 -5.86 -19.46 -9.22
N VAL A 288 -5.01 -19.02 -8.26
CA VAL A 288 -4.09 -17.89 -8.45
C VAL A 288 -2.67 -18.41 -8.45
N LYS A 289 -1.95 -18.21 -9.55
CA LYS A 289 -0.59 -18.70 -9.75
C LYS A 289 0.36 -17.59 -10.14
N LEU A 290 1.60 -17.69 -9.69
CA LEU A 290 2.73 -16.95 -10.24
C LEU A 290 3.41 -17.83 -11.30
N GLU A 291 3.45 -17.37 -12.55
CA GLU A 291 4.17 -18.03 -13.64
C GLU A 291 5.51 -17.35 -13.91
N GLN A 292 6.56 -18.16 -13.90
CA GLN A 292 7.95 -17.76 -14.19
C GLN A 292 8.49 -18.69 -15.29
N ASN A 293 8.23 -18.32 -16.54
CA ASN A 293 8.59 -19.11 -17.72
C ASN A 293 9.64 -18.37 -18.57
N PRO A 294 10.66 -19.06 -19.13
CA PRO A 294 11.57 -18.45 -20.08
C PRO A 294 10.84 -17.94 -21.33
N ASP A 295 11.17 -16.73 -21.76
CA ASP A 295 10.66 -16.12 -22.99
C ASP A 295 11.74 -15.29 -23.72
N GLN A 296 11.34 -14.49 -24.72
CA GLN A 296 12.28 -13.67 -25.49
C GLN A 296 12.91 -12.49 -24.73
N TRP A 297 12.39 -12.16 -23.54
CA TRP A 297 12.85 -11.05 -22.69
C TRP A 297 13.50 -11.53 -21.37
N GLY A 298 13.71 -12.84 -21.21
CA GLY A 298 14.26 -13.46 -20.00
C GLY A 298 13.32 -14.47 -19.36
N THR A 299 13.02 -14.30 -18.09
CA THR A 299 12.05 -15.13 -17.36
C THR A 299 10.85 -14.30 -16.96
N SER A 300 9.64 -14.72 -17.35
CA SER A 300 8.40 -14.01 -17.03
C SER A 300 8.18 -13.92 -15.51
N PHE A 301 7.46 -12.90 -15.09
CA PHE A 301 6.92 -12.77 -13.73
C PHE A 301 5.49 -12.27 -13.87
N GLN A 302 4.54 -13.20 -13.93
CA GLN A 302 3.14 -12.85 -14.19
C GLN A 302 2.18 -13.66 -13.33
N PHE A 303 1.14 -13.00 -12.84
CA PHE A 303 0.05 -13.68 -12.15
C PHE A 303 -1.00 -14.16 -13.15
N VAL A 304 -1.50 -15.36 -12.88
CA VAL A 304 -2.55 -16.01 -13.67
C VAL A 304 -3.70 -16.34 -12.73
N VAL A 305 -4.91 -15.90 -13.05
CA VAL A 305 -6.13 -16.13 -12.26
C VAL A 305 -7.08 -16.99 -13.08
N ASN A 306 -7.41 -18.19 -12.58
CA ASN A 306 -8.26 -19.15 -13.26
C ASN A 306 -7.88 -19.38 -14.74
N GLY A 307 -6.56 -19.44 -15.00
CA GLY A 307 -5.99 -19.62 -16.34
C GLY A 307 -5.88 -18.36 -17.20
N VAL A 308 -6.22 -17.18 -16.69
CA VAL A 308 -6.11 -15.90 -17.42
C VAL A 308 -4.94 -15.09 -16.88
N PRO A 309 -3.91 -14.80 -17.70
CA PRO A 309 -2.83 -13.89 -17.31
C PRO A 309 -3.34 -12.47 -17.11
N ILE A 310 -2.88 -11.81 -16.05
CA ILE A 310 -3.29 -10.44 -15.72
C ILE A 310 -2.08 -9.51 -15.62
N PHE A 311 -2.30 -8.24 -15.91
CA PHE A 311 -1.40 -7.19 -15.44
C PHE A 311 -1.74 -6.87 -13.98
N ALA A 312 -0.80 -7.09 -13.06
CA ALA A 312 -0.96 -6.75 -11.65
C ALA A 312 -0.94 -5.22 -11.46
N LYS A 313 -2.06 -4.67 -11.05
CA LYS A 313 -2.29 -3.24 -10.81
C LYS A 313 -2.45 -3.01 -9.32
N GLY A 314 -1.56 -2.26 -8.70
CA GLY A 314 -1.70 -2.13 -7.25
C GLY A 314 -0.67 -1.25 -6.57
N SER A 315 -0.51 -1.52 -5.30
CA SER A 315 0.35 -0.76 -4.40
C SER A 315 0.89 -1.64 -3.28
N ASN A 316 1.86 -1.11 -2.54
CA ASN A 316 2.35 -1.71 -1.31
C ASN A 316 1.53 -1.21 -0.12
N TRP A 317 1.16 -2.12 0.75
CA TRP A 317 0.47 -1.87 2.01
C TRP A 317 1.48 -1.78 3.15
N ILE A 318 1.37 -0.74 3.98
CA ILE A 318 2.03 -0.61 5.28
C ILE A 318 0.97 -0.60 6.38
N PRO A 319 1.29 -0.88 7.65
CA PRO A 319 0.31 -0.77 8.73
C PRO A 319 -0.42 0.58 8.71
N ALA A 320 -1.72 0.58 8.90
CA ALA A 320 -2.55 1.78 8.75
C ALA A 320 -2.51 2.72 9.97
N HIS A 321 -1.83 2.33 11.06
CA HIS A 321 -1.66 3.10 12.28
C HIS A 321 -0.45 2.60 13.09
N PRO A 322 0.32 3.49 13.77
CA PRO A 322 1.45 3.04 14.61
C PRO A 322 1.02 2.19 15.80
N PHE A 323 -0.18 2.43 16.33
CA PHE A 323 -0.79 1.62 17.38
C PHE A 323 -1.76 0.64 16.73
N TYR A 324 -1.32 -0.61 16.53
CA TYR A 324 -2.00 -1.60 15.69
C TYR A 324 -3.43 -1.91 16.15
N SER A 325 -3.68 -1.87 17.47
CA SER A 325 -5.01 -2.06 18.06
C SER A 325 -6.02 -0.95 17.76
N GLU A 326 -5.57 0.19 17.22
CA GLU A 326 -6.46 1.29 16.81
C GLU A 326 -6.98 1.13 15.36
N VAL A 327 -6.51 0.13 14.61
CA VAL A 327 -7.01 -0.17 13.27
C VAL A 327 -8.27 -1.02 13.36
N THR A 328 -9.39 -0.47 12.92
CA THR A 328 -10.68 -1.18 12.96
C THR A 328 -10.96 -1.94 11.65
N PRO A 329 -11.86 -2.95 11.66
CA PRO A 329 -12.31 -3.61 10.44
C PRO A 329 -12.86 -2.64 9.38
N GLU A 330 -13.52 -1.56 9.81
CA GLU A 330 -14.04 -0.51 8.93
C GLU A 330 -12.91 0.23 8.21
N LYS A 331 -11.79 0.50 8.91
CA LYS A 331 -10.63 1.17 8.32
C LYS A 331 -10.00 0.30 7.22
N TYR A 332 -9.89 -1.01 7.42
CA TYR A 332 -9.45 -1.93 6.37
C TYR A 332 -10.38 -1.89 5.16
N ARG A 333 -11.71 -1.99 5.38
CA ARG A 333 -12.69 -1.93 4.28
C ARG A 333 -12.64 -0.61 3.52
N GLU A 334 -12.45 0.51 4.21
CA GLU A 334 -12.31 1.84 3.61
C GLU A 334 -11.10 1.91 2.67
N LEU A 335 -9.94 1.51 3.16
CA LEU A 335 -8.68 1.59 2.41
C LEU A 335 -8.66 0.61 1.23
N ILE A 336 -9.08 -0.63 1.44
CA ILE A 336 -9.16 -1.64 0.37
C ILE A 336 -10.27 -1.30 -0.63
N GLY A 337 -11.40 -0.75 -0.17
CA GLY A 337 -12.43 -0.19 -1.05
C GLY A 337 -11.92 0.95 -1.92
N SER A 338 -10.99 1.76 -1.41
CA SER A 338 -10.30 2.80 -2.17
C SER A 338 -9.34 2.21 -3.22
N ALA A 339 -8.67 1.07 -2.92
CA ALA A 339 -7.87 0.34 -3.89
C ALA A 339 -8.74 -0.16 -5.05
N ARG A 340 -9.87 -0.82 -4.76
CA ARG A 340 -10.85 -1.24 -5.77
C ARG A 340 -11.34 -0.07 -6.61
N SER A 341 -11.71 1.04 -5.97
CA SER A 341 -12.19 2.25 -6.65
C SER A 341 -11.15 2.89 -7.57
N SER A 342 -9.88 2.55 -7.41
CA SER A 342 -8.77 2.95 -8.27
C SER A 342 -8.34 1.85 -9.24
N HIS A 343 -9.20 0.84 -9.48
CA HIS A 343 -8.99 -0.27 -10.40
C HIS A 343 -7.78 -1.16 -10.07
N MET A 344 -7.34 -1.20 -8.81
CA MET A 344 -6.32 -2.13 -8.36
C MET A 344 -6.88 -3.55 -8.27
N ASN A 345 -6.03 -4.54 -8.49
CA ASN A 345 -6.33 -5.97 -8.35
C ASN A 345 -5.30 -6.72 -7.50
N MET A 346 -4.28 -6.01 -6.99
CA MET A 346 -3.24 -6.59 -6.14
C MET A 346 -2.82 -5.63 -5.03
N MET A 347 -2.48 -6.20 -3.86
CA MET A 347 -1.89 -5.48 -2.74
C MET A 347 -0.74 -6.31 -2.17
N ARG A 348 0.47 -5.71 -2.06
CA ARG A 348 1.59 -6.34 -1.36
C ARG A 348 1.59 -5.91 0.10
N ASN A 349 1.41 -6.85 1.02
CA ASN A 349 1.59 -6.64 2.46
C ASN A 349 3.07 -6.69 2.78
N TRP A 350 3.69 -5.53 2.96
CA TRP A 350 5.13 -5.32 3.05
C TRP A 350 5.76 -5.90 4.32
N GLY A 351 6.95 -6.49 4.19
CA GLY A 351 7.65 -7.26 5.22
C GLY A 351 8.20 -6.48 6.41
N GLY A 352 8.14 -5.16 6.41
CA GLY A 352 8.52 -4.33 7.58
C GLY A 352 7.36 -4.02 8.53
N GLY A 353 6.16 -4.47 8.21
CA GLY A 353 4.93 -4.27 8.96
C GLY A 353 4.56 -5.44 9.86
N LEU A 354 3.34 -5.92 9.70
CA LEU A 354 2.80 -7.07 10.44
C LEU A 354 1.93 -7.93 9.53
N TYR A 355 1.72 -9.19 9.93
CA TYR A 355 0.66 -9.99 9.35
C TYR A 355 -0.65 -9.38 9.85
N GLU A 356 -1.41 -8.77 8.95
CA GLU A 356 -2.59 -7.98 9.29
C GLU A 356 -3.69 -8.83 9.96
N ASP A 357 -4.69 -8.14 10.51
CA ASP A 357 -5.90 -8.77 11.01
C ASP A 357 -6.67 -9.49 9.89
N ASP A 358 -7.45 -10.53 10.23
CA ASP A 358 -8.26 -11.28 9.25
C ASP A 358 -9.19 -10.34 8.46
N ALA A 359 -9.61 -9.22 9.05
CA ALA A 359 -10.43 -8.21 8.38
C ALA A 359 -9.75 -7.56 7.16
N PHE A 360 -8.40 -7.48 7.13
CA PHE A 360 -7.66 -7.02 5.96
C PHE A 360 -7.80 -8.02 4.80
N TYR A 361 -7.53 -9.30 5.07
CA TYR A 361 -7.62 -10.35 4.05
C TYR A 361 -9.06 -10.54 3.56
N ASP A 362 -10.02 -10.48 4.47
CA ASP A 362 -11.44 -10.50 4.14
C ASP A 362 -11.82 -9.32 3.24
N ALA A 363 -11.38 -8.11 3.56
CA ALA A 363 -11.63 -6.94 2.72
C ALA A 363 -10.98 -7.09 1.33
N CYS A 364 -9.78 -7.67 1.24
CA CYS A 364 -9.13 -7.97 -0.03
C CYS A 364 -9.95 -8.97 -0.86
N ALA A 365 -10.42 -10.07 -0.24
CA ALA A 365 -11.26 -11.07 -0.90
C ALA A 365 -12.58 -10.47 -1.42
N GLU A 366 -13.26 -9.66 -0.60
CA GLU A 366 -14.53 -8.98 -0.94
C GLU A 366 -14.38 -8.00 -2.11
N ASN A 367 -13.21 -7.43 -2.29
CA ASN A 367 -12.93 -6.41 -3.31
C ASN A 367 -12.14 -6.94 -4.52
N GLY A 368 -11.90 -8.25 -4.61
CA GLY A 368 -11.18 -8.83 -5.74
C GLY A 368 -9.67 -8.48 -5.76
N ILE A 369 -9.07 -8.27 -4.60
CA ILE A 369 -7.65 -7.90 -4.47
C ILE A 369 -6.84 -9.16 -4.16
N ILE A 370 -5.91 -9.50 -5.04
CA ILE A 370 -4.90 -10.53 -4.80
C ILE A 370 -3.93 -10.00 -3.75
N VAL A 371 -3.55 -10.83 -2.79
CA VAL A 371 -2.55 -10.48 -1.80
C VAL A 371 -1.19 -11.10 -2.15
N TRP A 372 -0.15 -10.29 -2.21
CA TRP A 372 1.24 -10.69 -2.12
C TRP A 372 1.65 -10.53 -0.66
N GLN A 373 1.92 -11.62 0.03
CA GLN A 373 2.22 -11.63 1.46
C GLN A 373 3.72 -11.78 1.70
N ASP A 374 4.36 -10.76 2.27
CA ASP A 374 5.72 -10.90 2.79
C ASP A 374 5.69 -11.55 4.19
N PHE A 375 6.71 -12.37 4.49
CA PHE A 375 7.10 -12.62 5.86
C PHE A 375 7.72 -11.35 6.48
N MET A 376 7.59 -11.18 7.79
CA MET A 376 7.95 -9.93 8.46
C MET A 376 9.48 -9.80 8.68
N PHE A 377 10.18 -9.57 7.57
CA PHE A 377 11.62 -9.30 7.50
C PHE A 377 11.87 -8.16 6.52
N ALA A 378 12.60 -7.12 6.94
CA ALA A 378 12.89 -5.97 6.10
C ALA A 378 14.23 -5.34 6.43
N ASN A 379 15.06 -5.11 5.40
CA ASN A 379 16.24 -4.25 5.41
C ASN A 379 17.19 -4.44 6.62
N ALA A 380 17.36 -5.66 7.11
CA ALA A 380 18.24 -5.99 8.23
C ALA A 380 18.79 -7.43 8.09
N TYR A 381 19.80 -7.78 8.89
CA TYR A 381 20.38 -9.13 8.94
C TYR A 381 19.93 -9.84 10.21
N TYR A 382 19.12 -10.88 10.07
CA TYR A 382 18.56 -11.61 11.20
C TYR A 382 19.49 -12.75 11.64
N PRO A 383 19.89 -12.80 12.91
CA PRO A 383 20.70 -13.89 13.45
C PRO A 383 19.88 -15.17 13.56
N THR A 384 20.32 -16.23 12.88
CA THR A 384 19.58 -17.51 12.87
C THR A 384 19.80 -18.32 14.14
N GLU A 385 20.97 -18.24 14.76
CA GLU A 385 21.29 -19.07 15.95
C GLU A 385 20.30 -18.82 17.08
N GLU A 386 19.96 -17.57 17.35
CA GLU A 386 19.06 -17.16 18.41
C GLU A 386 17.58 -17.23 18.04
N LEU A 387 17.25 -16.95 16.77
CA LEU A 387 15.86 -16.73 16.34
C LEU A 387 15.25 -17.90 15.58
N TYR A 388 16.02 -18.92 15.18
CA TYR A 388 15.58 -20.02 14.31
C TYR A 388 14.25 -20.63 14.72
N HIS A 389 14.15 -21.11 15.97
CA HIS A 389 12.94 -21.77 16.45
C HIS A 389 11.75 -20.83 16.62
N SER A 390 12.01 -19.56 16.98
CA SER A 390 10.95 -18.55 17.06
C SER A 390 10.39 -18.23 15.68
N ILE A 391 11.27 -18.06 14.66
CA ILE A 391 10.89 -17.83 13.26
C ILE A 391 10.18 -19.06 12.66
N GLN A 392 10.64 -20.27 12.94
CA GLN A 392 9.97 -21.50 12.48
C GLN A 392 8.52 -21.55 12.98
N ARG A 393 8.31 -21.38 14.29
CA ARG A 393 6.97 -21.34 14.87
C ARG A 393 6.10 -20.25 14.28
N GLU A 394 6.69 -19.08 14.01
CA GLU A 394 6.00 -17.95 13.35
C GLU A 394 5.54 -18.33 11.93
N ALA A 395 6.44 -18.91 11.13
CA ALA A 395 6.13 -19.32 9.76
C ALA A 395 5.01 -20.37 9.76
N ASP A 396 5.13 -21.41 10.59
CA ASP A 396 4.11 -22.46 10.73
C ASP A 396 2.76 -21.88 11.14
N TYR A 397 2.75 -21.01 12.14
CA TYR A 397 1.53 -20.37 12.63
C TYR A 397 0.87 -19.50 11.59
N GLN A 398 1.62 -18.61 10.94
CA GLN A 398 1.04 -17.63 10.01
C GLN A 398 0.60 -18.25 8.70
N VAL A 399 1.35 -19.21 8.17
CA VAL A 399 0.93 -19.95 6.97
C VAL A 399 -0.37 -20.73 7.25
N LYS A 400 -0.47 -21.44 8.38
CA LYS A 400 -1.69 -22.16 8.79
C LYS A 400 -2.88 -21.20 9.00
N ARG A 401 -2.64 -20.03 9.60
CA ARG A 401 -3.69 -19.02 9.81
C ARG A 401 -4.27 -18.50 8.51
N LEU A 402 -3.43 -18.29 7.49
CA LEU A 402 -3.80 -17.58 6.28
C LEU A 402 -4.10 -18.51 5.08
N ARG A 403 -3.76 -19.79 5.12
CA ARG A 403 -3.83 -20.72 3.98
C ARG A 403 -5.23 -20.96 3.39
N HIS A 404 -6.30 -20.60 4.12
CA HIS A 404 -7.67 -20.66 3.60
C HIS A 404 -8.03 -19.49 2.67
N HIS A 405 -7.21 -18.42 2.65
CA HIS A 405 -7.37 -17.29 1.75
C HIS A 405 -6.72 -17.58 0.39
N SER A 406 -7.43 -18.27 -0.48
CA SER A 406 -6.95 -18.70 -1.80
C SER A 406 -6.60 -17.54 -2.75
N HIS A 407 -7.01 -16.30 -2.44
CA HIS A 407 -6.61 -15.08 -3.15
C HIS A 407 -5.22 -14.55 -2.72
N ILE A 408 -4.55 -15.16 -1.74
CA ILE A 408 -3.10 -14.96 -1.54
C ILE A 408 -2.40 -15.65 -2.70
N GLY A 409 -1.77 -14.87 -3.57
CA GLY A 409 -1.13 -15.38 -4.79
C GLY A 409 0.36 -15.66 -4.65
N LEU A 410 1.00 -15.17 -3.59
CA LEU A 410 2.45 -15.27 -3.38
C LEU A 410 2.82 -15.06 -1.90
N TRP A 411 3.71 -15.92 -1.39
CA TRP A 411 4.50 -15.66 -0.19
C TRP A 411 5.91 -15.20 -0.57
N CYS A 412 6.40 -14.17 0.08
CA CYS A 412 7.72 -13.60 -0.14
C CYS A 412 8.51 -13.61 1.17
N GLY A 413 9.75 -14.07 1.13
CA GLY A 413 10.57 -14.27 2.33
C GLY A 413 10.93 -12.96 3.02
N ASN A 414 11.27 -11.91 2.28
CA ASN A 414 11.72 -10.65 2.87
C ASN A 414 11.57 -9.45 1.94
N ASN A 415 11.72 -8.25 2.52
CA ASN A 415 11.90 -7.00 1.79
C ASN A 415 13.37 -6.60 1.74
N GLU A 416 13.94 -6.49 0.53
CA GLU A 416 15.23 -5.85 0.18
C GLU A 416 16.48 -6.38 0.89
N MET A 417 16.49 -7.55 1.46
CA MET A 417 17.70 -8.06 2.10
C MET A 417 18.79 -8.43 1.09
N GLU A 418 18.43 -8.86 -0.11
CA GLU A 418 19.40 -9.08 -1.20
C GLU A 418 20.02 -7.77 -1.70
N ASN A 419 19.19 -6.73 -1.86
CA ASN A 419 19.67 -5.39 -2.21
C ASN A 419 20.70 -4.87 -1.22
N MET A 420 20.45 -5.07 0.06
CA MET A 420 21.34 -4.64 1.14
C MET A 420 22.67 -5.37 1.10
N ALA A 421 22.62 -6.69 0.95
CA ALA A 421 23.82 -7.52 0.88
C ALA A 421 24.68 -7.19 -0.35
N TYR A 422 24.04 -7.00 -1.51
CA TYR A 422 24.73 -6.71 -2.76
C TYR A 422 25.36 -5.31 -2.78
N CYS A 423 24.59 -4.29 -2.35
CA CYS A 423 24.98 -2.89 -2.53
C CYS A 423 25.83 -2.32 -1.39
N MET A 424 25.65 -2.77 -0.14
CA MET A 424 26.10 -1.99 1.02
C MET A 424 27.08 -2.70 1.96
N VAL A 425 27.07 -4.01 2.09
CA VAL A 425 27.81 -4.72 3.16
C VAL A 425 28.86 -5.70 2.65
N GLY A 426 28.81 -6.04 1.37
CA GLY A 426 29.67 -7.09 0.82
C GLY A 426 29.30 -8.48 1.31
N LYS A 427 30.00 -9.49 0.80
CA LYS A 427 29.72 -10.91 1.05
C LYS A 427 30.37 -11.35 2.37
N ASP A 428 29.65 -11.19 3.50
CA ASP A 428 30.00 -11.81 4.75
C ASP A 428 29.46 -13.24 4.79
N GLU A 429 30.33 -14.24 5.02
CA GLU A 429 29.97 -15.67 4.96
C GLU A 429 28.85 -16.04 5.97
N GLU A 430 28.86 -15.46 7.15
CA GLU A 430 27.83 -15.73 8.18
C GLU A 430 26.46 -15.15 7.76
N ARG A 431 26.45 -13.95 7.24
CA ARG A 431 25.21 -13.29 6.76
C ARG A 431 24.61 -14.03 5.57
N VAL A 432 25.44 -14.44 4.62
CA VAL A 432 25.02 -15.28 3.47
C VAL A 432 24.41 -16.59 3.98
N LYS A 433 25.05 -17.24 4.94
CA LYS A 433 24.54 -18.48 5.56
C LYS A 433 23.20 -18.24 6.28
N ASN A 434 23.06 -17.14 7.02
CA ASN A 434 21.81 -16.81 7.73
C ASN A 434 20.67 -16.53 6.73
N TYR A 435 20.96 -15.78 5.67
CA TYR A 435 20.02 -15.54 4.57
C TYR A 435 19.56 -16.87 3.93
N ASP A 436 20.50 -17.71 3.53
CA ASP A 436 20.21 -18.98 2.89
C ASP A 436 19.37 -19.90 3.81
N THR A 437 19.74 -19.99 5.09
CA THR A 437 19.02 -20.78 6.08
C THR A 437 17.56 -20.34 6.22
N LEU A 438 17.29 -19.02 6.30
CA LEU A 438 15.94 -18.50 6.50
C LEU A 438 15.13 -18.53 5.20
N PHE A 439 15.66 -17.93 4.14
CA PHE A 439 14.87 -17.57 2.97
C PHE A 439 14.91 -18.63 1.86
N ASN A 440 15.91 -19.50 1.84
CA ASN A 440 15.98 -20.61 0.87
C ASN A 440 15.62 -21.97 1.47
N HIS A 441 15.49 -22.08 2.81
CA HIS A 441 15.19 -23.35 3.47
C HIS A 441 14.01 -23.22 4.44
N LEU A 442 14.14 -22.55 5.58
CA LEU A 442 13.13 -22.55 6.64
C LEU A 442 11.75 -22.07 6.15
N LEU A 443 11.68 -20.88 5.55
CA LEU A 443 10.39 -20.29 5.13
C LEU A 443 9.74 -21.04 3.98
N PRO A 444 10.45 -21.40 2.88
CA PRO A 444 9.83 -22.18 1.80
C PRO A 444 9.43 -23.58 2.26
N ASP A 445 10.16 -24.21 3.19
CA ASP A 445 9.77 -25.51 3.75
C ASP A 445 8.45 -25.39 4.54
N ALA A 446 8.27 -24.35 5.35
CA ALA A 446 7.02 -24.10 6.05
C ALA A 446 5.85 -23.82 5.10
N VAL A 447 6.06 -23.01 4.04
CA VAL A 447 5.04 -22.77 3.02
C VAL A 447 4.66 -24.08 2.30
N LYS A 448 5.65 -24.87 1.89
CA LYS A 448 5.45 -26.15 1.20
C LYS A 448 4.73 -27.17 2.09
N GLU A 449 5.05 -27.22 3.37
CA GLU A 449 4.43 -28.15 4.32
C GLU A 449 2.97 -27.80 4.61
N HIS A 450 2.69 -26.51 4.84
CA HIS A 450 1.38 -26.08 5.34
C HIS A 450 0.44 -25.53 4.28
N CYS A 451 0.94 -25.20 3.08
CA CYS A 451 0.17 -24.72 1.94
C CYS A 451 0.76 -25.24 0.62
N PRO A 452 0.66 -26.55 0.33
CA PRO A 452 1.26 -27.16 -0.86
C PRO A 452 0.81 -26.48 -2.15
N GLY A 453 1.74 -26.23 -3.06
CA GLY A 453 1.46 -25.59 -4.36
C GLY A 453 1.41 -24.05 -4.35
N MET A 454 1.48 -23.43 -3.18
CA MET A 454 1.57 -21.97 -3.06
C MET A 454 2.92 -21.46 -3.57
N ALA A 455 2.89 -20.38 -4.36
CA ALA A 455 4.10 -19.74 -4.85
C ALA A 455 4.90 -19.09 -3.70
N TYR A 456 6.22 -19.23 -3.77
CA TYR A 456 7.15 -18.60 -2.84
C TYR A 456 8.35 -18.01 -3.58
N ILE A 457 8.79 -16.81 -3.17
CA ILE A 457 10.06 -16.20 -3.58
C ILE A 457 10.87 -15.81 -2.34
N PRO A 458 12.23 -15.93 -2.36
CA PRO A 458 13.06 -15.63 -1.20
C PRO A 458 13.03 -14.19 -0.72
N GLY A 459 12.84 -13.24 -1.62
CA GLY A 459 12.85 -11.80 -1.32
C GLY A 459 12.19 -10.98 -2.41
N SER A 460 12.04 -9.69 -2.17
CA SER A 460 11.63 -8.66 -3.11
C SER A 460 12.52 -7.42 -2.86
N ALA A 461 13.23 -6.85 -3.86
CA ALA A 461 13.38 -7.39 -5.22
C ALA A 461 14.15 -8.72 -5.22
N PHE A 462 13.84 -9.59 -6.19
CA PHE A 462 14.36 -10.93 -6.27
C PHE A 462 14.98 -11.23 -7.65
N ASN A 463 16.22 -11.78 -7.64
CA ASN A 463 16.87 -12.33 -8.83
C ASN A 463 16.98 -13.86 -8.70
N PRO A 464 16.32 -14.65 -9.58
CA PRO A 464 16.38 -16.11 -9.56
C PRO A 464 17.78 -16.72 -9.71
N GLU A 465 18.75 -15.97 -10.21
CA GLU A 465 20.16 -16.43 -10.32
C GLU A 465 20.86 -16.48 -8.96
N GLY A 466 20.19 -15.99 -7.91
CA GLY A 466 20.61 -16.12 -6.52
C GLY A 466 21.50 -14.99 -6.02
N PHE A 467 21.66 -14.96 -4.70
CA PHE A 467 22.35 -13.96 -3.90
C PHE A 467 23.81 -13.68 -4.35
N ASP A 468 24.45 -14.65 -4.95
CA ASP A 468 25.88 -14.58 -5.31
C ASP A 468 26.16 -14.10 -6.73
N LEU A 469 25.18 -14.07 -7.63
CA LEU A 469 25.43 -14.03 -9.07
C LEU A 469 24.94 -12.76 -9.80
N GLY A 470 24.21 -11.85 -9.16
CA GLY A 470 23.73 -10.70 -9.88
C GLY A 470 23.08 -9.60 -9.05
N ASP A 471 22.69 -8.54 -9.73
CA ASP A 471 21.88 -7.46 -9.17
C ASP A 471 20.49 -8.02 -8.80
N PRO A 472 20.01 -7.86 -7.55
CA PRO A 472 18.66 -8.27 -7.19
C PRO A 472 17.58 -7.56 -8.04
N ASN A 473 17.87 -6.38 -8.58
CA ASN A 473 17.01 -5.65 -9.52
C ASN A 473 17.27 -6.04 -11.00
N ASN A 474 17.43 -7.34 -11.29
CA ASN A 474 17.63 -7.80 -12.66
C ASN A 474 16.38 -7.52 -13.52
N PRO A 475 16.48 -6.69 -14.58
CA PRO A 475 15.32 -6.35 -15.40
C PRO A 475 14.80 -7.51 -16.25
N GLU A 476 15.58 -8.57 -16.46
CA GLU A 476 15.22 -9.73 -17.29
C GLU A 476 14.51 -10.83 -16.50
N SER A 477 14.52 -10.78 -15.15
CA SER A 477 13.94 -11.84 -14.32
C SER A 477 13.57 -11.35 -12.92
N GLY A 478 12.56 -11.96 -12.31
CA GLY A 478 12.08 -11.57 -10.97
C GLY A 478 11.33 -10.26 -10.98
N ASP A 479 11.34 -9.61 -9.82
CA ASP A 479 10.74 -8.30 -9.61
C ASP A 479 11.80 -7.22 -9.32
N VAL A 480 11.44 -5.95 -9.51
CA VAL A 480 12.37 -4.81 -9.42
C VAL A 480 11.83 -3.75 -8.47
N HIS A 481 12.71 -3.22 -7.62
CA HIS A 481 12.51 -1.99 -6.84
C HIS A 481 13.28 -0.84 -7.50
N TYR A 482 12.57 0.12 -8.07
CA TYR A 482 13.19 1.24 -8.79
C TYR A 482 13.19 2.53 -7.96
N TRP A 483 14.33 2.82 -7.34
CA TRP A 483 14.53 3.96 -6.45
C TRP A 483 15.56 5.00 -6.94
N ASP A 484 16.11 4.85 -8.14
CA ASP A 484 17.18 5.70 -8.68
C ASP A 484 16.85 7.19 -8.65
N ASN A 485 15.59 7.56 -8.90
CA ASN A 485 15.17 8.94 -8.85
C ASN A 485 15.27 9.51 -7.44
N VAL A 486 14.86 8.74 -6.43
CA VAL A 486 14.86 9.17 -5.02
C VAL A 486 16.25 9.11 -4.42
N MET A 487 17.05 8.08 -4.76
CA MET A 487 18.40 7.87 -4.22
C MET A 487 19.43 8.77 -4.90
N TYR A 488 19.41 8.86 -6.21
CA TYR A 488 20.47 9.51 -6.99
C TYR A 488 20.03 10.77 -7.71
N GLY A 489 18.73 11.12 -7.66
CA GLY A 489 18.20 12.31 -8.35
C GLY A 489 18.32 12.21 -9.86
N THR A 490 18.20 11.01 -10.43
CA THR A 490 18.28 10.79 -11.87
C THR A 490 17.14 11.52 -12.61
N PRO A 491 17.33 11.89 -13.88
CA PRO A 491 16.25 12.50 -14.65
C PRO A 491 14.98 11.65 -14.64
N ILE A 492 13.83 12.29 -14.43
CA ILE A 492 12.53 11.62 -14.33
C ILE A 492 12.18 10.85 -15.63
N GLU A 493 12.69 11.31 -16.75
CA GLU A 493 12.49 10.73 -18.07
C GLU A 493 13.14 9.34 -18.22
N ASN A 494 14.10 8.98 -17.37
CA ASN A 494 14.76 7.66 -17.42
C ASN A 494 13.78 6.51 -17.17
N ILE A 495 12.67 6.76 -16.51
CA ILE A 495 11.58 5.80 -16.34
C ILE A 495 11.09 5.26 -17.69
N SER A 496 11.02 6.09 -18.72
CA SER A 496 10.59 5.66 -20.05
C SER A 496 11.54 4.65 -20.74
N LYS A 497 12.69 4.38 -20.12
CA LYS A 497 13.72 3.42 -20.57
C LYS A 497 13.76 2.16 -19.68
N LEU A 498 12.95 2.11 -18.62
CA LEU A 498 12.93 1.00 -17.69
C LEU A 498 12.17 -0.18 -18.32
N GLU A 499 12.87 -1.23 -18.64
CA GLU A 499 12.30 -2.50 -19.11
C GLU A 499 12.48 -3.54 -18.01
N THR A 500 11.39 -4.02 -17.43
CA THR A 500 11.39 -5.00 -16.33
C THR A 500 10.35 -6.08 -16.57
N ARG A 501 10.44 -7.18 -15.82
CA ARG A 501 9.39 -8.23 -15.83
C ARG A 501 8.22 -7.86 -14.94
N PHE A 502 8.53 -7.27 -13.77
CA PHE A 502 7.56 -6.81 -12.80
C PHE A 502 8.18 -5.67 -11.97
N LEU A 503 7.44 -4.62 -11.73
CA LEU A 503 7.88 -3.49 -10.93
C LEU A 503 7.11 -3.45 -9.61
N SER A 504 7.73 -4.00 -8.55
CA SER A 504 7.07 -4.21 -7.24
C SER A 504 7.20 -3.03 -6.29
N GLU A 505 8.23 -2.17 -6.47
CA GLU A 505 8.33 -0.90 -5.73
C GLU A 505 8.89 0.22 -6.60
N PHE A 506 8.26 1.37 -6.51
CA PHE A 506 8.68 2.67 -7.03
C PHE A 506 7.78 3.75 -6.46
N GLY A 507 8.26 4.97 -6.31
CA GLY A 507 7.43 6.02 -5.74
C GLY A 507 8.14 7.37 -5.63
N MET A 508 7.39 8.38 -5.24
CA MET A 508 7.86 9.74 -4.94
C MET A 508 7.13 10.25 -3.71
N GLN A 509 7.82 10.92 -2.81
CA GLN A 509 7.18 11.57 -1.67
C GLN A 509 6.37 12.79 -2.08
N ALA A 510 5.32 13.08 -1.30
CA ALA A 510 4.59 14.33 -1.37
C ALA A 510 4.31 14.89 0.02
N TYR A 511 4.12 16.21 0.11
CA TYR A 511 3.70 16.88 1.32
C TYR A 511 2.20 16.65 1.55
N PRO A 512 1.78 16.38 2.81
CA PRO A 512 0.39 16.16 3.12
C PRO A 512 -0.45 17.44 2.98
N HIS A 513 -1.75 17.25 2.77
CA HIS A 513 -2.70 18.36 2.73
C HIS A 513 -2.67 19.16 4.05
N PRO A 514 -2.79 20.50 4.03
CA PRO A 514 -2.75 21.32 5.26
C PRO A 514 -3.70 20.85 6.36
N ALA A 515 -4.88 20.33 6.00
CA ALA A 515 -5.86 19.82 6.96
C ALA A 515 -5.33 18.66 7.82
N ILE A 516 -4.45 17.82 7.27
CA ILE A 516 -3.83 16.68 7.98
C ILE A 516 -2.92 17.15 9.11
N LEU A 517 -2.27 18.29 8.90
CA LEU A 517 -1.33 18.86 9.87
C LEU A 517 -1.99 19.81 10.88
N LYS A 518 -3.27 20.12 10.70
CA LYS A 518 -4.02 20.98 11.61
C LYS A 518 -4.10 20.37 13.02
N GLY A 519 -3.58 21.06 14.01
CA GLY A 519 -3.49 20.57 15.39
C GLY A 519 -2.34 19.60 15.67
N VAL A 520 -1.58 19.21 14.64
CA VAL A 520 -0.44 18.29 14.73
C VAL A 520 0.88 19.07 14.61
N VAL A 521 0.90 20.13 13.80
CA VAL A 521 2.05 21.00 13.57
C VAL A 521 1.66 22.44 13.85
N ASN A 522 2.48 23.18 14.60
CA ASN A 522 2.23 24.58 14.92
C ASN A 522 2.77 25.53 13.84
N ASP A 523 3.85 25.15 13.16
CA ASP A 523 4.48 25.93 12.11
C ASP A 523 4.67 25.07 10.85
N LEU A 524 3.98 25.46 9.78
CA LEU A 524 4.08 24.83 8.46
C LEU A 524 5.35 25.23 7.68
N ASN A 525 6.33 25.85 8.33
CA ASN A 525 7.62 26.12 7.71
C ASN A 525 8.35 24.80 7.40
N ILE A 526 8.51 24.50 6.12
CA ILE A 526 9.07 23.24 5.61
C ILE A 526 10.46 22.92 6.19
N THR A 527 11.25 23.94 6.47
CA THR A 527 12.58 23.82 7.08
C THR A 527 12.57 24.02 8.60
N GLY A 528 11.39 24.22 9.18
CA GLY A 528 11.20 24.33 10.62
C GLY A 528 11.36 22.98 11.34
N PRO A 529 11.60 22.98 12.66
CA PRO A 529 11.88 21.77 13.42
C PRO A 529 10.79 20.71 13.32
N GLU A 530 9.51 21.07 13.42
CA GLU A 530 8.38 20.14 13.39
C GLU A 530 8.21 19.49 12.02
N MET A 531 8.33 20.26 10.94
CA MET A 531 8.24 19.73 9.57
C MET A 531 9.47 18.88 9.22
N THR A 532 10.67 19.27 9.69
CA THR A 532 11.89 18.46 9.54
C THR A 532 11.76 17.14 10.30
N HIS A 533 11.16 17.15 11.49
CA HIS A 533 10.89 15.94 12.27
C HIS A 533 9.93 14.98 11.54
N ARG A 534 8.96 15.52 10.79
CA ARG A 534 8.01 14.71 9.99
C ARG A 534 8.59 14.17 8.70
N GLN A 535 9.68 14.75 8.23
CA GLN A 535 10.46 14.21 7.12
C GLN A 535 11.43 13.15 7.67
N LYS A 536 10.96 11.92 7.73
CA LYS A 536 11.71 10.80 8.31
C LYS A 536 12.90 10.36 7.45
N ARG A 537 12.94 10.79 6.19
CA ARG A 537 14.09 10.59 5.30
C ARG A 537 14.80 11.91 5.05
N GLY A 538 15.92 12.14 5.73
CA GLY A 538 16.60 13.45 5.82
C GLY A 538 16.86 14.15 4.48
N GLU A 539 17.23 13.43 3.42
CA GLU A 539 17.53 14.02 2.11
C GLU A 539 16.32 14.23 1.19
N ALA A 540 15.18 13.62 1.50
CA ALA A 540 14.04 13.62 0.59
C ALA A 540 13.41 15.00 0.39
N THR A 541 13.51 15.92 1.35
CA THR A 541 13.12 17.32 1.14
C THR A 541 13.86 17.93 -0.05
N ARG A 542 15.18 17.73 -0.14
CA ARG A 542 16.00 18.22 -1.26
C ARG A 542 15.55 17.58 -2.58
N VAL A 543 15.31 16.28 -2.58
CA VAL A 543 14.88 15.54 -3.77
C VAL A 543 13.50 16.03 -4.24
N ASN A 544 12.54 16.15 -3.33
CA ASN A 544 11.19 16.65 -3.63
C ASN A 544 11.24 18.05 -4.26
N PHE A 545 11.98 18.97 -3.66
CA PHE A 545 12.14 20.33 -4.20
C PHE A 545 12.88 20.34 -5.53
N ASN A 546 13.86 19.46 -5.73
CA ASN A 546 14.56 19.35 -7.00
C ASN A 546 13.58 19.01 -8.13
N TYR A 547 12.77 17.97 -7.99
CA TYR A 547 11.78 17.60 -9.02
C TYR A 547 10.64 18.61 -9.12
N MET A 548 10.18 19.17 -7.99
CA MET A 548 9.16 20.20 -8.03
C MET A 548 9.63 21.43 -8.81
N MET A 549 10.89 21.86 -8.63
CA MET A 549 11.45 23.00 -9.39
C MET A 549 11.81 22.66 -10.84
N GLN A 550 12.03 21.39 -11.16
CA GLN A 550 12.16 20.97 -12.57
C GLN A 550 10.84 21.09 -13.32
N LEU A 551 9.73 20.72 -12.71
CA LEU A 551 8.41 20.64 -13.35
C LEU A 551 7.56 21.90 -13.14
N HIS A 552 7.66 22.55 -11.99
CA HIS A 552 6.77 23.62 -11.56
C HIS A 552 7.49 24.91 -11.22
N ARG A 553 6.74 26.01 -11.13
CA ARG A 553 7.23 27.27 -10.58
C ARG A 553 7.27 27.19 -9.06
N MET A 554 8.02 28.11 -8.40
CA MET A 554 8.14 28.17 -6.96
C MET A 554 6.75 28.32 -6.32
N PRO A 555 6.37 27.45 -5.37
CA PRO A 555 5.10 27.58 -4.66
C PRO A 555 5.05 28.86 -3.81
N LYS A 556 3.88 29.48 -3.72
CA LYS A 556 3.68 30.71 -2.95
C LYS A 556 3.59 30.50 -1.44
N ASP A 557 3.15 29.34 -1.00
CA ASP A 557 2.90 28.99 0.40
C ASP A 557 2.93 27.47 0.60
N TYR A 558 2.64 27.01 1.83
CA TYR A 558 2.61 25.57 2.16
C TYR A 558 1.51 24.83 1.38
N ALA A 559 0.31 25.41 1.27
CA ALA A 559 -0.78 24.75 0.53
C ALA A 559 -0.42 24.53 -0.94
N ALA A 560 0.22 25.52 -1.56
CA ALA A 560 0.77 25.39 -2.91
C ALA A 560 1.91 24.36 -2.98
N THR A 561 2.76 24.26 -1.93
CA THR A 561 3.82 23.25 -1.85
C THR A 561 3.22 21.83 -1.78
N ALA A 562 2.23 21.61 -0.92
CA ALA A 562 1.54 20.33 -0.81
C ALA A 562 0.90 19.95 -2.16
N TYR A 563 0.14 20.86 -2.76
CA TYR A 563 -0.49 20.66 -4.06
C TYR A 563 0.54 20.30 -5.16
N LEU A 564 1.60 21.10 -5.33
CA LEU A 564 2.60 20.86 -6.37
C LEU A 564 3.41 19.59 -6.15
N SER A 565 3.76 19.27 -4.89
CA SER A 565 4.45 18.02 -4.60
C SER A 565 3.60 16.79 -4.89
N GLN A 566 2.29 16.86 -4.60
CA GLN A 566 1.34 15.80 -4.97
C GLN A 566 1.19 15.66 -6.50
N LEU A 567 1.27 16.76 -7.24
CA LEU A 567 1.29 16.69 -8.71
C LEU A 567 2.58 16.04 -9.24
N VAL A 568 3.74 16.32 -8.62
CA VAL A 568 5.02 15.65 -8.96
C VAL A 568 4.92 14.15 -8.69
N GLN A 569 4.43 13.77 -7.51
CA GLN A 569 4.20 12.36 -7.14
C GLN A 569 3.30 11.65 -8.16
N ALA A 570 2.15 12.24 -8.43
CA ALA A 570 1.16 11.69 -9.37
C ALA A 570 1.71 11.59 -10.80
N PHE A 571 2.45 12.60 -11.26
CA PHE A 571 3.08 12.60 -12.58
C PHE A 571 4.14 11.50 -12.71
N TYR A 572 5.00 11.36 -11.70
CA TYR A 572 6.04 10.33 -11.66
C TYR A 572 5.43 8.92 -11.73
N VAL A 573 4.48 8.61 -10.83
CA VAL A 573 3.86 7.30 -10.78
C VAL A 573 3.04 7.02 -12.04
N ARG A 574 2.30 8.01 -12.56
CA ARG A 574 1.57 7.88 -13.83
C ARG A 574 2.50 7.53 -14.99
N MET A 575 3.59 8.28 -15.17
CA MET A 575 4.56 7.98 -16.24
C MET A 575 5.08 6.55 -16.15
N THR A 576 5.40 6.11 -14.95
CA THR A 576 5.92 4.76 -14.70
C THR A 576 4.89 3.69 -15.04
N VAL A 577 3.66 3.80 -14.51
CA VAL A 577 2.62 2.81 -14.78
C VAL A 577 2.18 2.80 -16.23
N GLU A 578 2.01 3.97 -16.86
CA GLU A 578 1.66 4.03 -18.28
C GLU A 578 2.76 3.41 -19.15
N HIS A 579 4.03 3.61 -18.78
CA HIS A 579 5.15 2.98 -19.50
C HIS A 579 5.12 1.46 -19.33
N THR A 580 5.03 0.94 -18.09
CA THR A 580 4.99 -0.51 -17.83
C THR A 580 3.78 -1.17 -18.50
N ARG A 581 2.61 -0.54 -18.50
CA ARG A 581 1.43 -1.03 -19.21
C ARG A 581 1.59 -1.02 -20.73
N ARG A 582 2.33 -0.07 -21.30
CA ARG A 582 2.69 -0.09 -22.74
C ARG A 582 3.66 -1.21 -23.09
N CYS A 583 4.45 -1.68 -22.12
CA CYS A 583 5.40 -2.79 -22.31
C CYS A 583 4.76 -4.19 -22.19
N MET A 584 3.44 -4.30 -21.94
CA MET A 584 2.78 -5.62 -21.94
C MET A 584 3.00 -6.37 -23.27
N PRO A 585 3.25 -7.70 -23.26
CA PRO A 585 3.30 -8.61 -22.11
C PRO A 585 4.72 -8.78 -21.51
N GLN A 586 5.72 -7.99 -21.88
CA GLN A 586 7.06 -8.06 -21.29
C GLN A 586 7.01 -7.75 -19.79
N THR A 587 6.36 -6.66 -19.40
CA THR A 587 6.12 -6.27 -18.01
C THR A 587 4.67 -6.58 -17.64
N MET A 588 4.46 -7.36 -16.57
CA MET A 588 3.12 -7.83 -16.18
C MET A 588 2.69 -7.38 -14.77
N GLY A 589 3.27 -6.29 -14.26
CA GLY A 589 2.79 -5.67 -13.02
C GLY A 589 3.52 -4.41 -12.63
N ALA A 590 2.81 -3.57 -11.89
CA ALA A 590 3.32 -2.35 -11.27
C ALA A 590 2.60 -2.09 -9.94
N LEU A 591 3.35 -2.15 -8.82
CA LEU A 591 2.88 -1.88 -7.46
C LEU A 591 3.62 -0.66 -6.92
N TYR A 592 2.96 0.49 -6.86
CA TYR A 592 3.64 1.69 -6.36
C TYR A 592 3.80 1.67 -4.84
N TRP A 593 4.87 2.26 -4.34
CA TRP A 593 5.10 2.56 -2.95
C TRP A 593 4.54 3.95 -2.64
N GLN A 594 3.49 4.15 -1.79
CA GLN A 594 2.72 3.13 -1.04
C GLN A 594 1.23 3.50 -1.02
N MET A 595 0.35 2.60 -0.58
CA MET A 595 -1.09 2.82 -0.57
C MET A 595 -1.52 3.89 0.43
N ASN A 596 -1.17 3.70 1.70
CA ASN A 596 -1.71 4.44 2.85
C ASN A 596 -0.62 5.05 3.72
N ASP A 597 -1.01 6.04 4.51
CA ASP A 597 -0.18 6.59 5.57
C ASP A 597 -0.31 5.79 6.87
N PHE A 598 0.76 5.87 7.66
CA PHE A 598 0.92 5.29 8.98
C PHE A 598 0.61 6.31 10.10
N TRP A 599 0.92 7.58 9.85
CA TRP A 599 0.66 8.74 10.69
C TRP A 599 0.64 10.00 9.81
N PRO A 600 0.28 11.20 10.33
CA PRO A 600 0.36 12.43 9.56
C PRO A 600 1.79 12.76 9.11
N ALA A 601 2.18 12.39 7.89
CA ALA A 601 3.57 12.40 7.43
C ALA A 601 3.78 13.05 6.05
N ILE A 602 5.04 13.38 5.77
CA ILE A 602 5.55 13.56 4.42
C ILE A 602 5.94 12.17 3.94
N SER A 603 5.23 11.62 2.95
CA SER A 603 5.34 10.20 2.59
C SER A 603 5.07 9.95 1.12
N TRP A 604 5.18 8.69 0.72
CA TRP A 604 4.88 8.20 -0.65
C TRP A 604 3.41 7.80 -0.84
N SER A 605 2.56 7.91 0.18
CA SER A 605 1.21 7.36 0.16
C SER A 605 0.31 7.98 -0.92
N GLY A 606 -0.59 7.17 -1.45
CA GLY A 606 -1.71 7.63 -2.28
C GLY A 606 -2.88 8.17 -1.46
N ILE A 607 -3.03 7.66 -0.22
CA ILE A 607 -4.10 8.02 0.71
C ILE A 607 -3.47 8.52 2.01
N GLU A 608 -3.89 9.71 2.46
CA GLU A 608 -3.43 10.34 3.67
C GLU A 608 -4.00 9.65 4.93
N PHE A 609 -3.41 9.93 6.08
CA PHE A 609 -3.72 9.26 7.34
C PHE A 609 -5.22 9.32 7.74
N ASP A 610 -5.91 10.41 7.43
CA ASP A 610 -7.35 10.55 7.66
C ASP A 610 -8.24 9.86 6.60
N GLY A 611 -7.64 9.27 5.54
CA GLY A 611 -8.34 8.64 4.43
C GLY A 611 -8.56 9.54 3.21
N ARG A 612 -8.08 10.79 3.23
CA ARG A 612 -8.14 11.70 2.09
C ARG A 612 -7.25 11.21 0.95
N TRP A 613 -7.78 11.22 -0.26
CA TRP A 613 -7.02 10.86 -1.44
C TRP A 613 -6.11 12.01 -1.88
N ARG A 614 -4.83 11.70 -2.11
CA ARG A 614 -3.89 12.58 -2.80
C ARG A 614 -4.12 12.57 -4.31
N ALA A 615 -3.49 13.50 -5.02
CA ALA A 615 -3.52 13.54 -6.49
C ALA A 615 -3.14 12.18 -7.11
N LEU A 616 -2.21 11.45 -6.50
CA LEU A 616 -1.79 10.11 -6.91
C LEU A 616 -2.97 9.14 -6.98
N GLN A 617 -3.84 9.10 -5.97
CA GLN A 617 -4.94 8.13 -5.93
C GLN A 617 -6.00 8.40 -7.01
N TYR A 618 -6.26 9.67 -7.33
CA TYR A 618 -7.12 10.03 -8.46
C TYR A 618 -6.47 9.70 -9.81
N GLU A 619 -5.16 9.91 -9.95
CA GLU A 619 -4.44 9.48 -11.16
C GLU A 619 -4.37 7.95 -11.26
N ALA A 620 -4.26 7.21 -10.12
CA ALA A 620 -4.30 5.75 -10.11
C ALA A 620 -5.59 5.20 -10.72
N ARG A 621 -6.74 5.80 -10.40
CA ARG A 621 -8.01 5.46 -11.05
C ARG A 621 -7.94 5.61 -12.58
N ARG A 622 -7.20 6.60 -13.08
CA ARG A 622 -7.07 6.86 -14.52
C ARG A 622 -6.09 5.90 -15.18
N PHE A 623 -4.87 5.78 -14.64
CA PHE A 623 -3.85 4.95 -15.27
C PHE A 623 -4.04 3.44 -15.04
N PHE A 624 -4.84 3.01 -14.06
CA PHE A 624 -5.24 1.62 -13.86
C PHE A 624 -6.60 1.26 -14.49
N ALA A 625 -7.27 2.22 -15.12
CA ALA A 625 -8.55 1.95 -15.78
C ALA A 625 -8.43 0.77 -16.76
N PRO A 626 -9.42 -0.15 -16.78
CA PRO A 626 -9.37 -1.35 -17.62
C PRO A 626 -9.30 -1.07 -19.12
N CYS A 627 -9.99 -0.02 -19.56
CA CYS A 627 -9.91 0.52 -20.92
C CYS A 627 -9.30 1.92 -20.82
N SER A 628 -8.07 2.10 -21.25
CA SER A 628 -7.36 3.36 -21.05
C SER A 628 -6.60 3.84 -22.28
N VAL A 629 -6.49 5.16 -22.41
CA VAL A 629 -5.62 5.85 -23.37
C VAL A 629 -4.46 6.49 -22.65
N SER A 630 -3.26 6.40 -23.24
CA SER A 630 -2.10 7.17 -22.81
C SER A 630 -1.40 7.80 -24.01
N ALA A 631 -0.70 8.90 -23.77
CA ALA A 631 0.09 9.55 -24.79
C ALA A 631 1.52 9.77 -24.28
N LYS A 632 2.49 9.60 -25.17
CA LYS A 632 3.89 9.95 -24.89
C LYS A 632 4.46 10.79 -26.00
N TRP A 633 5.53 11.51 -25.71
CA TRP A 633 6.21 12.34 -26.69
C TRP A 633 6.81 11.53 -27.83
N LEU A 634 6.74 12.07 -29.04
CA LEU A 634 7.68 11.78 -30.10
C LEU A 634 8.87 12.73 -29.92
N GLY A 635 10.07 12.15 -29.82
CA GLY A 635 11.27 12.88 -29.44
C GLY A 635 11.54 12.81 -27.94
N GLU A 636 12.62 13.44 -27.53
CA GLU A 636 13.12 13.39 -26.15
C GLU A 636 13.33 14.80 -25.61
N GLU A 637 13.18 14.95 -24.31
CA GLU A 637 13.59 16.14 -23.57
C GLU A 637 14.65 15.73 -22.56
N GLN A 638 15.76 16.44 -22.52
CA GLN A 638 16.82 16.23 -21.56
C GLN A 638 17.15 17.54 -20.86
N MET A 639 17.10 17.54 -19.54
CA MET A 639 17.59 18.63 -18.72
C MET A 639 19.09 18.45 -18.43
N LEU A 640 19.91 19.40 -18.87
CA LEU A 640 21.32 19.42 -18.54
C LEU A 640 21.52 20.07 -17.17
N VAL A 641 21.76 19.26 -16.15
CA VAL A 641 21.92 19.67 -14.75
C VAL A 641 23.04 20.71 -14.56
N THR A 642 24.09 20.59 -15.35
CA THR A 642 25.26 21.48 -15.26
C THR A 642 25.07 22.89 -15.84
N SER A 643 24.08 23.08 -16.71
CA SER A 643 23.84 24.36 -17.39
C SER A 643 22.43 24.91 -17.20
N ASN A 644 21.53 24.18 -16.49
CA ASN A 644 20.11 24.46 -16.45
C ASN A 644 19.46 24.63 -17.84
N SER A 645 20.08 24.03 -18.85
CA SER A 645 19.60 24.10 -20.22
C SER A 645 18.74 22.87 -20.52
N ILE A 646 17.65 23.09 -21.22
CA ILE A 646 16.78 22.01 -21.70
C ILE A 646 17.10 21.82 -23.19
N ILE A 647 17.50 20.60 -23.54
CA ILE A 647 17.58 20.15 -24.93
C ILE A 647 16.34 19.32 -25.20
N SER A 648 15.58 19.72 -26.19
CA SER A 648 14.36 19.01 -26.56
C SER A 648 14.29 18.79 -28.04
N THR A 649 13.97 17.55 -28.43
CA THR A 649 13.61 17.16 -29.79
C THR A 649 12.13 16.79 -29.89
N VAL A 650 11.33 17.12 -28.86
CA VAL A 650 9.90 16.81 -28.82
C VAL A 650 9.18 17.55 -29.96
N HIS A 651 8.52 16.81 -30.82
CA HIS A 651 7.88 17.30 -32.05
C HIS A 651 6.50 16.69 -32.30
N GLY A 652 6.02 15.78 -31.46
CA GLY A 652 4.75 15.12 -31.66
C GLY A 652 4.36 14.19 -30.52
N ALA A 653 3.40 13.32 -30.80
CA ALA A 653 2.88 12.36 -29.83
C ALA A 653 2.63 10.97 -30.41
N GLU A 654 2.84 9.94 -29.60
CA GLU A 654 2.32 8.59 -29.79
C GLU A 654 1.10 8.41 -28.90
N LEU A 655 0.01 7.92 -29.46
CA LEU A 655 -1.23 7.62 -28.75
C LEU A 655 -1.38 6.11 -28.62
N TRP A 656 -1.52 5.64 -27.41
CA TRP A 656 -1.57 4.23 -27.04
C TRP A 656 -2.91 3.89 -26.40
N THR A 657 -3.44 2.71 -26.69
CA THR A 657 -4.55 2.12 -25.97
C THR A 657 -4.07 0.91 -25.17
N VAL A 658 -4.60 0.76 -23.97
CA VAL A 658 -4.41 -0.42 -23.13
C VAL A 658 -5.78 -0.99 -22.79
N TYR A 659 -5.93 -2.30 -22.99
CA TYR A 659 -7.20 -2.98 -22.81
C TYR A 659 -6.99 -4.26 -21.99
N ASP A 660 -7.59 -4.33 -20.81
CA ASP A 660 -7.36 -5.41 -19.86
C ASP A 660 -7.97 -6.75 -20.33
N ALA A 661 -7.40 -7.87 -19.85
CA ALA A 661 -7.79 -9.21 -20.23
C ALA A 661 -9.23 -9.58 -19.89
N GLY A 662 -9.84 -8.95 -18.86
CA GLY A 662 -11.23 -9.19 -18.46
C GLY A 662 -12.28 -8.54 -19.35
N LEU A 663 -11.89 -7.75 -20.33
CA LEU A 663 -12.83 -7.07 -21.22
C LEU A 663 -13.08 -7.87 -22.51
N PRO A 664 -14.29 -7.84 -23.09
CA PRO A 664 -14.55 -8.49 -24.36
C PRO A 664 -13.87 -7.74 -25.51
N ALA A 665 -13.37 -8.46 -26.52
CA ALA A 665 -12.85 -7.83 -27.72
C ALA A 665 -13.88 -6.88 -28.37
N GLY A 666 -13.44 -5.73 -28.84
CA GLY A 666 -14.35 -4.70 -29.32
C GLY A 666 -13.67 -3.63 -30.20
N GLU A 667 -14.44 -2.63 -30.51
CA GLU A 667 -13.99 -1.44 -31.25
C GLU A 667 -14.13 -0.21 -30.36
N GLY A 668 -13.26 0.77 -30.58
CA GLY A 668 -13.30 2.04 -29.91
C GLY A 668 -13.05 3.19 -30.88
N ILE A 669 -13.27 4.39 -30.37
CA ILE A 669 -12.94 5.63 -31.06
C ILE A 669 -11.91 6.38 -30.24
N LEU A 670 -10.78 6.66 -30.85
CA LEU A 670 -9.71 7.48 -30.30
C LEU A 670 -9.82 8.89 -30.89
N ASP A 671 -10.27 9.84 -30.07
CA ASP A 671 -10.32 11.26 -30.40
C ASP A 671 -9.11 11.98 -29.83
N TRP A 672 -8.59 12.97 -30.55
CA TRP A 672 -7.53 13.82 -30.05
C TRP A 672 -7.69 15.27 -30.53
N ILE A 673 -7.38 16.22 -29.65
CA ILE A 673 -7.49 17.63 -29.90
C ILE A 673 -6.23 18.34 -29.40
N LEU A 674 -5.57 19.10 -30.25
CA LEU A 674 -4.47 19.98 -29.92
C LEU A 674 -5.00 21.39 -29.63
N PHE A 675 -4.91 21.82 -28.37
CA PHE A 675 -5.32 23.12 -27.92
C PHE A 675 -4.15 24.08 -27.81
N ARG A 676 -4.40 25.36 -28.05
CA ARG A 676 -3.53 26.42 -27.53
C ARG A 676 -3.89 26.71 -26.08
N VAL A 677 -2.87 26.86 -25.25
CA VAL A 677 -3.04 27.10 -23.80
C VAL A 677 -3.47 28.57 -23.55
N ASP A 678 -2.92 29.51 -24.31
CA ASP A 678 -3.10 30.95 -24.11
C ASP A 678 -4.53 31.46 -24.41
N ASP A 679 -5.25 30.87 -25.35
CA ASP A 679 -6.59 31.30 -25.73
C ASP A 679 -7.64 30.16 -25.79
N GLY A 680 -7.20 28.91 -25.56
CA GLY A 680 -8.07 27.75 -25.60
C GLY A 680 -8.55 27.34 -26.99
N SER A 681 -7.99 27.93 -28.06
CA SER A 681 -8.41 27.63 -29.43
C SER A 681 -7.91 26.23 -29.87
N VAL A 682 -8.76 25.53 -30.62
CA VAL A 682 -8.41 24.28 -31.29
C VAL A 682 -7.51 24.56 -32.47
N GLN A 683 -6.33 23.97 -32.50
CA GLN A 683 -5.37 24.11 -33.60
C GLN A 683 -5.46 22.95 -34.60
N LEU A 684 -5.67 21.76 -34.06
CA LEU A 684 -5.85 20.56 -34.85
C LEU A 684 -6.67 19.55 -34.05
N GLU A 685 -7.46 18.76 -34.75
CA GLU A 685 -8.21 17.66 -34.16
C GLU A 685 -8.25 16.45 -35.09
N GLY A 686 -8.50 15.28 -34.53
CA GLY A 686 -8.66 14.07 -35.33
C GLY A 686 -9.35 12.97 -34.57
N GLN A 687 -9.78 11.99 -35.33
CA GLN A 687 -10.47 10.79 -34.81
C GLN A 687 -9.99 9.56 -35.56
N THR A 688 -9.83 8.47 -34.87
CA THR A 688 -9.38 7.17 -35.42
C THR A 688 -10.21 6.06 -34.81
N ALA A 689 -10.79 5.18 -35.65
CA ALA A 689 -11.35 3.92 -35.18
C ALA A 689 -10.20 2.97 -34.78
N VAL A 690 -10.34 2.30 -33.65
CA VAL A 690 -9.33 1.41 -33.07
C VAL A 690 -9.93 0.07 -32.71
N GLU A 691 -9.16 -1.01 -32.94
CA GLU A 691 -9.50 -2.35 -32.46
C GLU A 691 -8.94 -2.51 -31.04
N LEU A 692 -9.75 -3.08 -30.15
CA LEU A 692 -9.46 -3.32 -28.76
C LEU A 692 -9.48 -4.82 -28.48
N GLU A 693 -8.30 -5.36 -28.19
CA GLU A 693 -8.10 -6.79 -27.93
C GLU A 693 -7.77 -7.00 -26.44
N PRO A 694 -8.40 -7.99 -25.77
CA PRO A 694 -8.15 -8.33 -24.36
C PRO A 694 -6.67 -8.60 -24.07
N GLY A 695 -6.12 -7.97 -23.01
CA GLY A 695 -4.75 -8.14 -22.58
C GLY A 695 -3.70 -7.45 -23.49
N VAL A 696 -4.12 -6.56 -24.38
CA VAL A 696 -3.22 -5.96 -25.38
C VAL A 696 -3.02 -4.47 -25.15
N SER A 697 -1.77 -4.05 -25.26
CA SER A 697 -1.37 -2.64 -25.39
C SER A 697 -0.90 -2.37 -26.81
N ARG A 698 -1.40 -1.27 -27.43
CA ARG A 698 -1.08 -0.98 -28.84
C ARG A 698 -0.91 0.52 -29.08
N CYS A 699 0.16 0.88 -29.82
CA CYS A 699 0.30 2.22 -30.41
C CYS A 699 -0.68 2.37 -31.57
N GLN A 700 -1.70 3.19 -31.40
CA GLN A 700 -2.77 3.37 -32.40
C GLN A 700 -2.43 4.49 -33.40
N LEU A 701 -1.69 5.52 -32.97
CA LEU A 701 -1.37 6.66 -33.80
C LEU A 701 -0.02 7.28 -33.39
N LYS A 702 0.79 7.63 -34.38
CA LYS A 702 1.94 8.53 -34.24
C LYS A 702 1.66 9.79 -35.05
N ARG A 703 1.62 10.95 -34.37
CA ARG A 703 1.37 12.25 -35.02
C ARG A 703 2.52 13.20 -34.77
N ASP A 704 3.13 13.62 -35.85
CA ASP A 704 4.12 14.69 -35.90
C ASP A 704 3.40 16.04 -35.99
N PHE A 705 3.83 17.02 -35.21
CA PHE A 705 3.27 18.38 -35.15
C PHE A 705 4.27 19.45 -35.61
N THR A 706 5.36 19.09 -36.31
CA THR A 706 6.35 20.06 -36.79
C THR A 706 5.78 21.07 -37.78
N ASP A 707 4.62 20.78 -38.36
CA ASP A 707 3.83 21.71 -39.19
C ASP A 707 3.07 22.79 -38.39
N ILE A 708 2.99 22.64 -37.05
CA ILE A 708 2.22 23.51 -36.16
C ILE A 708 3.12 24.23 -35.15
N PHE A 709 4.07 23.54 -34.55
CA PHE A 709 4.97 24.12 -33.57
C PHE A 709 6.40 23.57 -33.70
N ASP A 710 7.35 24.35 -33.30
CA ASP A 710 8.74 23.94 -33.11
C ASP A 710 9.12 23.88 -31.61
N SER A 711 10.39 23.61 -31.35
CA SER A 711 10.90 23.50 -29.95
C SER A 711 10.78 24.82 -29.16
N SER A 712 10.61 25.96 -29.80
CA SER A 712 10.55 27.28 -29.16
C SER A 712 9.15 27.68 -28.70
N ASP A 713 8.10 27.18 -29.36
CA ASP A 713 6.71 27.54 -29.05
C ASP A 713 5.82 26.36 -28.60
N ARG A 714 6.38 25.15 -28.44
CA ARG A 714 5.68 23.96 -27.94
C ARG A 714 5.00 24.17 -26.56
N SER A 715 5.50 25.11 -25.75
CA SER A 715 4.91 25.49 -24.46
C SER A 715 3.52 26.12 -24.56
N ARG A 716 3.08 26.44 -25.78
CA ARG A 716 1.77 27.02 -26.05
C ARG A 716 0.70 25.97 -26.35
N PHE A 717 1.05 24.70 -26.39
CA PHE A 717 0.18 23.63 -26.83
C PHE A 717 0.01 22.52 -25.79
N VAL A 718 -1.19 21.93 -25.75
CA VAL A 718 -1.52 20.74 -24.98
C VAL A 718 -2.38 19.82 -25.83
N LEU A 719 -2.08 18.52 -25.79
CA LEU A 719 -2.85 17.51 -26.50
C LEU A 719 -3.80 16.81 -25.51
N ARG A 720 -5.09 16.88 -25.77
CA ARG A 720 -6.10 16.03 -25.13
C ARG A 720 -6.36 14.82 -26.00
N THR A 721 -6.42 13.66 -25.39
CA THR A 721 -6.82 12.40 -26.05
C THR A 721 -7.96 11.76 -25.28
N ARG A 722 -8.91 11.16 -25.97
CA ARG A 722 -10.05 10.43 -25.40
C ARG A 722 -10.24 9.10 -26.11
N LEU A 723 -10.46 8.06 -25.34
CA LEU A 723 -10.87 6.76 -25.85
C LEU A 723 -12.30 6.47 -25.40
N SER A 724 -13.17 6.20 -26.36
CA SER A 724 -14.54 5.78 -26.13
C SER A 724 -14.73 4.38 -26.68
N ALA A 725 -15.17 3.45 -25.82
CA ALA A 725 -15.50 2.07 -26.18
C ALA A 725 -16.87 1.68 -25.64
N ALA A 726 -17.60 0.82 -26.34
CA ALA A 726 -18.93 0.41 -25.91
C ALA A 726 -18.90 -0.27 -24.53
N GLY A 727 -19.76 0.17 -23.62
CA GLY A 727 -19.87 -0.38 -22.27
C GLY A 727 -18.72 -0.02 -21.31
N GLN A 728 -17.77 0.82 -21.74
CA GLN A 728 -16.66 1.28 -20.90
C GLN A 728 -16.77 2.78 -20.59
N PRO A 729 -16.36 3.23 -19.39
CA PRO A 729 -16.17 4.64 -19.11
C PRO A 729 -15.21 5.26 -20.12
N GLN A 730 -15.46 6.51 -20.51
CA GLN A 730 -14.54 7.26 -21.38
C GLN A 730 -13.21 7.50 -20.64
N SER A 731 -12.11 7.10 -21.26
CA SER A 731 -10.76 7.40 -20.77
C SER A 731 -10.25 8.69 -21.42
N GLU A 732 -9.61 9.55 -20.63
CA GLU A 732 -9.02 10.81 -21.07
C GLU A 732 -7.58 10.94 -20.59
N HIS A 733 -6.70 11.48 -21.43
CA HIS A 733 -5.32 11.79 -21.11
C HIS A 733 -4.91 13.14 -21.66
N SER A 734 -4.10 13.89 -20.91
CA SER A 734 -3.53 15.18 -21.28
C SER A 734 -2.02 15.08 -21.41
N LEU A 735 -1.48 15.44 -22.56
CA LEU A 735 -0.05 15.50 -22.82
C LEU A 735 0.40 16.95 -22.99
N TYR A 736 1.23 17.43 -22.08
CA TYR A 736 1.92 18.71 -22.16
C TYR A 736 3.27 18.50 -22.84
N PHE A 737 3.62 19.33 -23.84
CA PHE A 737 4.85 19.16 -24.63
C PHE A 737 6.11 19.72 -23.97
N CYS A 738 6.01 20.20 -22.75
CA CYS A 738 7.12 20.65 -21.89
C CYS A 738 6.67 20.64 -20.41
N ALA A 739 7.62 20.87 -19.51
CA ALA A 739 7.29 21.05 -18.10
C ALA A 739 6.28 22.20 -17.87
N PRO A 740 5.26 22.02 -17.02
CA PRO A 740 4.22 23.04 -16.78
C PRO A 740 4.74 24.43 -16.40
N LYS A 741 5.92 24.53 -15.77
CA LYS A 741 6.57 25.82 -15.45
C LYS A 741 6.88 26.69 -16.67
N GLN A 742 7.05 26.09 -17.84
CA GLN A 742 7.35 26.80 -19.10
C GLN A 742 6.09 27.30 -19.80
N MET A 743 4.91 26.83 -19.34
CA MET A 743 3.63 27.16 -19.93
C MET A 743 3.03 28.40 -19.27
N GLU A 744 2.29 29.17 -20.03
CA GLU A 744 1.57 30.35 -19.54
C GLU A 744 0.08 30.04 -19.41
N PHE A 745 -0.28 29.43 -18.26
CA PHE A 745 -1.69 29.25 -17.92
C PHE A 745 -2.26 30.59 -17.43
N LYS A 746 -3.36 30.99 -17.98
CA LYS A 746 -4.07 32.20 -17.48
C LYS A 746 -4.71 31.84 -16.12
N GLN A 747 -4.76 32.81 -15.21
CA GLN A 747 -5.72 32.78 -14.11
C GLN A 747 -7.11 32.89 -14.73
N ALA A 748 -7.65 31.76 -15.15
CA ALA A 748 -8.96 31.68 -15.73
C ALA A 748 -10.01 31.89 -14.65
N GLY A 749 -11.06 32.59 -14.96
CA GLY A 749 -12.27 32.54 -14.18
C GLY A 749 -12.85 31.14 -14.25
N ILE A 750 -12.49 30.31 -13.27
CA ILE A 750 -13.12 29.02 -13.06
C ILE A 750 -14.48 29.33 -12.42
N CYS A 751 -15.55 28.84 -13.02
CA CYS A 751 -16.91 28.94 -12.49
C CYS A 751 -17.28 27.62 -11.84
N SER A 752 -17.82 27.66 -10.64
CA SER A 752 -18.33 26.48 -9.93
C SER A 752 -19.73 26.74 -9.41
N GLU A 753 -20.61 25.78 -9.58
CA GLU A 753 -21.95 25.75 -9.02
C GLU A 753 -22.11 24.47 -8.21
N ILE A 754 -22.63 24.58 -6.98
CA ILE A 754 -22.91 23.43 -6.13
C ILE A 754 -24.40 23.29 -5.91
N SER A 755 -24.89 22.07 -5.94
CA SER A 755 -26.27 21.72 -5.64
C SER A 755 -26.33 20.54 -4.70
N GLN A 756 -27.24 20.57 -3.72
CA GLN A 756 -27.42 19.45 -2.79
C GLN A 756 -28.29 18.38 -3.46
N THR A 757 -27.85 17.12 -3.41
CA THR A 757 -28.57 15.97 -3.99
C THR A 757 -29.23 15.11 -2.92
N ALA A 758 -28.64 15.04 -1.69
CA ALA A 758 -29.22 14.46 -0.50
C ALA A 758 -28.55 15.06 0.76
N ASP A 759 -28.92 14.64 1.96
CA ASP A 759 -28.45 15.20 3.25
C ASP A 759 -26.90 15.19 3.37
N CYS A 760 -26.25 14.15 2.86
CA CYS A 760 -24.79 13.99 2.89
C CYS A 760 -24.15 14.10 1.50
N THR A 761 -24.90 14.45 0.44
CA THR A 761 -24.36 14.47 -0.91
C THR A 761 -24.66 15.77 -1.63
N ALA A 762 -23.67 16.21 -2.41
CA ALA A 762 -23.77 17.37 -3.27
C ALA A 762 -23.17 17.08 -4.65
N ARG A 763 -23.52 17.90 -5.61
CA ARG A 763 -22.95 17.91 -6.96
C ARG A 763 -22.33 19.28 -7.22
N VAL A 764 -21.06 19.27 -7.63
CA VAL A 764 -20.36 20.47 -8.11
C VAL A 764 -20.23 20.40 -9.62
N VAL A 765 -20.73 21.41 -10.32
CA VAL A 765 -20.50 21.64 -11.75
C VAL A 765 -19.42 22.68 -11.86
N ILE A 766 -18.31 22.34 -12.52
CA ILE A 766 -17.15 23.21 -12.66
C ILE A 766 -16.78 23.39 -14.14
N SER A 767 -16.45 24.61 -14.54
CA SER A 767 -16.08 24.94 -15.91
C SER A 767 -15.05 26.07 -15.96
N ALA A 768 -14.34 26.16 -17.08
CA ALA A 768 -13.40 27.24 -17.35
C ALA A 768 -13.50 27.72 -18.80
N GLY A 769 -13.18 28.99 -19.04
CA GLY A 769 -13.11 29.54 -20.37
C GLY A 769 -11.81 29.26 -21.11
N HIS A 770 -10.82 28.68 -20.44
CA HIS A 770 -9.49 28.35 -20.94
C HIS A 770 -9.07 26.96 -20.48
N VAL A 771 -7.96 26.46 -21.02
CA VAL A 771 -7.33 25.25 -20.48
C VAL A 771 -6.85 25.54 -19.05
N SER A 772 -7.41 24.83 -18.06
CA SER A 772 -7.05 24.93 -16.65
C SER A 772 -6.63 23.57 -16.14
N PRO A 773 -5.30 23.33 -15.99
CA PRO A 773 -4.79 22.01 -15.61
C PRO A 773 -4.96 21.76 -14.10
N LYS A 774 -5.17 20.48 -13.77
CA LYS A 774 -5.08 19.93 -12.42
C LYS A 774 -5.88 20.71 -11.37
N VAL A 775 -7.09 21.13 -11.73
CA VAL A 775 -7.98 21.84 -10.81
C VAL A 775 -8.37 20.94 -9.66
N MET A 776 -8.15 21.42 -8.44
CA MET A 776 -8.44 20.73 -7.19
C MET A 776 -9.67 21.35 -6.53
N LEU A 777 -10.58 20.52 -6.09
CA LEU A 777 -11.70 20.86 -5.22
C LEU A 777 -11.38 20.45 -3.78
N ASP A 778 -11.74 21.30 -2.83
CA ASP A 778 -11.63 21.04 -1.40
C ASP A 778 -12.80 21.69 -0.63
N PHE A 779 -13.02 21.29 0.62
CA PHE A 779 -14.06 21.84 1.47
C PHE A 779 -13.48 22.14 2.86
N ASP A 780 -13.42 23.44 3.20
CA ASP A 780 -12.95 23.88 4.52
C ASP A 780 -13.91 23.48 5.64
N ASP A 781 -13.37 22.95 6.74
CA ASP A 781 -14.08 22.68 7.99
C ASP A 781 -15.39 21.86 7.85
N CYS A 782 -15.48 21.01 6.83
CA CYS A 782 -16.64 20.13 6.59
C CYS A 782 -16.45 18.68 7.10
N GLY A 783 -15.37 18.40 7.85
CA GLY A 783 -15.01 17.04 8.21
C GLY A 783 -14.49 16.23 7.02
N ARG A 784 -14.72 14.92 7.06
CA ARG A 784 -14.33 14.03 5.96
C ARG A 784 -15.34 14.06 4.83
N PHE A 785 -14.84 13.98 3.63
CA PHE A 785 -15.63 13.86 2.40
C PHE A 785 -14.87 13.07 1.34
N THR A 786 -15.59 12.55 0.37
CA THR A 786 -15.03 11.91 -0.83
C THR A 786 -15.55 12.60 -2.08
N LEU A 787 -14.71 12.63 -3.13
CA LEU A 787 -15.04 13.21 -4.42
C LEU A 787 -15.04 12.11 -5.48
N SER A 788 -16.02 12.18 -6.40
CA SER A 788 -16.03 11.25 -7.54
C SER A 788 -14.84 11.45 -8.45
N ASP A 789 -14.27 12.67 -8.55
CA ASP A 789 -13.01 12.96 -9.23
C ASP A 789 -12.37 14.24 -8.66
N ASN A 790 -11.06 14.41 -8.83
CA ASN A 790 -10.32 15.60 -8.43
C ASN A 790 -9.03 15.76 -9.24
N PHE A 791 -8.30 16.89 -9.07
CA PHE A 791 -7.09 17.19 -9.84
C PHE A 791 -7.31 17.00 -11.34
N ILE A 792 -8.44 17.58 -11.82
CA ILE A 792 -8.93 17.43 -13.19
C ILE A 792 -8.40 18.52 -14.12
N ASP A 793 -8.25 18.20 -15.39
CA ASP A 793 -8.00 19.18 -16.43
C ASP A 793 -9.35 19.71 -16.94
N LEU A 794 -9.55 21.03 -16.90
CA LEU A 794 -10.71 21.68 -17.47
C LEU A 794 -10.40 22.19 -18.88
N TRP A 795 -11.29 21.86 -19.80
CA TRP A 795 -11.21 22.27 -21.20
C TRP A 795 -12.17 23.43 -21.48
N PRO A 796 -11.84 24.30 -22.45
CA PRO A 796 -12.64 25.49 -22.73
C PRO A 796 -14.10 25.16 -22.97
N ASN A 797 -14.99 25.74 -22.15
CA ASN A 797 -16.46 25.61 -22.29
C ASN A 797 -17.01 24.17 -22.15
N GLU A 798 -16.24 23.23 -21.61
CA GLU A 798 -16.71 21.89 -21.27
C GLU A 798 -16.88 21.77 -19.75
N PRO A 799 -18.12 21.81 -19.21
CA PRO A 799 -18.32 21.63 -17.77
C PRO A 799 -18.05 20.19 -17.33
N ARG A 800 -17.53 20.05 -16.11
CA ARG A 800 -17.35 18.76 -15.43
C ARG A 800 -18.25 18.70 -14.21
N GLU A 801 -18.87 17.54 -13.99
CA GLU A 801 -19.68 17.26 -12.82
C GLU A 801 -18.88 16.40 -11.84
N ILE A 802 -18.82 16.81 -10.58
CA ILE A 802 -18.14 16.10 -9.50
C ILE A 802 -19.16 15.84 -8.39
N GLU A 803 -19.36 14.59 -8.05
CA GLU A 803 -20.16 14.21 -6.90
C GLU A 803 -19.33 14.30 -5.63
N VAL A 804 -19.92 14.82 -4.58
CA VAL A 804 -19.32 14.96 -3.25
C VAL A 804 -20.16 14.18 -2.26
N MET A 805 -19.51 13.32 -1.48
CA MET A 805 -20.14 12.62 -0.36
C MET A 805 -19.47 13.05 0.94
N PHE A 806 -20.22 13.67 1.82
CA PHE A 806 -19.78 14.09 3.16
C PHE A 806 -20.08 12.98 4.17
N GLU A 807 -19.21 12.79 5.13
CA GLU A 807 -19.41 11.83 6.21
C GLU A 807 -20.60 12.22 7.13
N GLN A 808 -20.82 13.52 7.28
CA GLN A 808 -21.89 14.07 8.10
C GLN A 808 -22.86 14.90 7.25
N PRO A 809 -24.14 14.98 7.63
CA PRO A 809 -25.10 15.86 6.94
C PRO A 809 -24.63 17.31 6.91
N ILE A 810 -24.76 17.95 5.75
CA ILE A 810 -24.35 19.34 5.51
C ILE A 810 -25.47 20.09 4.81
N SER A 811 -25.70 21.36 5.15
CA SER A 811 -26.61 22.20 4.38
C SER A 811 -25.93 22.74 3.12
N LEU A 812 -26.72 23.01 2.08
CA LEU A 812 -26.21 23.62 0.84
C LEU A 812 -25.40 24.89 1.12
N LYS A 813 -25.90 25.77 1.98
CA LYS A 813 -25.22 27.02 2.35
C LYS A 813 -23.84 26.78 2.99
N GLN A 814 -23.71 25.75 3.84
CA GLN A 814 -22.43 25.37 4.42
C GLN A 814 -21.50 24.82 3.34
N ALA A 815 -21.98 23.92 2.48
CA ALA A 815 -21.21 23.36 1.39
C ALA A 815 -20.73 24.46 0.40
N GLU A 816 -21.59 25.43 0.04
CA GLU A 816 -21.23 26.59 -0.79
C GLU A 816 -20.14 27.45 -0.15
N SER A 817 -20.25 27.73 1.16
CA SER A 817 -19.26 28.56 1.86
C SER A 817 -17.91 27.86 2.06
N ALA A 818 -17.93 26.53 2.15
CA ALA A 818 -16.77 25.69 2.38
C ALA A 818 -16.02 25.33 1.12
N LEU A 819 -16.71 25.28 -0.03
CA LEU A 819 -16.09 24.92 -1.32
C LEU A 819 -14.91 25.83 -1.64
N ARG A 820 -13.76 25.21 -1.91
CA ARG A 820 -12.56 25.84 -2.45
C ARG A 820 -12.21 25.20 -3.77
N VAL A 821 -11.91 26.06 -4.73
CA VAL A 821 -11.40 25.65 -6.03
C VAL A 821 -10.01 26.20 -6.16
N PHE A 822 -9.04 25.33 -6.39
CA PHE A 822 -7.63 25.70 -6.50
C PHE A 822 -7.11 25.25 -7.87
N SER A 823 -6.48 26.18 -8.60
CA SER A 823 -5.92 25.90 -9.91
C SER A 823 -4.40 25.96 -9.92
N TYR A 824 -3.79 25.35 -10.93
CA TYR A 824 -2.35 25.41 -11.12
C TYR A 824 -1.81 26.84 -11.18
N ALA A 825 -2.54 27.76 -11.85
CA ALA A 825 -2.15 29.16 -11.99
C ALA A 825 -2.15 29.94 -10.66
N GLU A 826 -2.82 29.41 -9.62
CA GLU A 826 -2.86 29.99 -8.28
C GLU A 826 -1.77 29.47 -7.34
N SER A 827 -1.03 28.45 -7.77
CA SER A 827 0.01 27.82 -6.92
C SER A 827 1.28 28.63 -6.76
N TYR A 828 1.50 29.66 -7.59
CA TYR A 828 2.69 30.51 -7.58
C TYR A 828 2.31 31.99 -7.65
N GLU A 829 3.22 32.87 -7.19
CA GLU A 829 3.01 34.31 -7.34
C GLU A 829 3.30 34.79 -8.76
N LEU A 830 2.35 35.50 -9.34
CA LEU A 830 2.55 36.23 -10.60
C LEU A 830 3.19 37.59 -10.28
N LYS A 831 4.48 37.62 -9.98
CA LYS A 831 5.22 38.89 -9.78
C LYS A 831 5.56 39.60 -11.12
N ARG A 832 4.68 39.62 -12.09
CA ARG A 832 4.92 40.35 -13.36
C ARG A 832 4.93 41.86 -13.19
N ASN A 833 4.10 42.41 -12.30
CA ASN A 833 3.96 43.87 -12.21
C ASN A 833 5.18 44.58 -11.57
N GLU A 834 5.87 43.97 -10.62
CA GLU A 834 7.04 44.62 -9.99
C GLU A 834 8.27 44.57 -10.89
N TYR A 835 8.49 43.51 -11.64
CA TYR A 835 9.60 43.40 -12.58
C TYR A 835 9.39 44.27 -13.81
N ASP A 836 8.15 44.28 -14.37
CA ASP A 836 7.82 45.17 -15.50
C ASP A 836 7.86 46.64 -15.12
N GLU A 837 7.54 46.99 -13.88
CA GLU A 837 7.70 48.37 -13.38
C GLU A 837 9.17 48.71 -13.09
N LEU A 838 9.98 47.76 -12.60
CA LEU A 838 11.41 47.92 -12.43
C LEU A 838 12.13 48.02 -13.79
N GLU A 839 11.82 47.16 -14.76
CA GLU A 839 12.33 47.28 -16.14
C GLU A 839 11.96 48.62 -16.77
N LYS A 840 10.70 49.05 -16.67
CA LYS A 840 10.30 50.37 -17.14
C LYS A 840 10.99 51.52 -16.42
N LYS A 841 11.32 51.32 -15.15
CA LYS A 841 12.00 52.37 -14.35
C LYS A 841 13.51 52.45 -14.60
N TYR A 842 14.14 51.33 -14.93
CA TYR A 842 15.60 51.27 -15.13
C TYR A 842 16.06 51.15 -16.58
N ASP A 843 15.10 50.88 -17.52
CA ASP A 843 15.36 50.94 -18.95
C ASP A 843 14.30 51.82 -19.66
N PRO A 844 14.29 53.16 -19.44
CA PRO A 844 13.34 54.05 -20.07
C PRO A 844 13.57 54.24 -21.56
N GLY A 845 14.58 53.60 -22.15
CA GLY A 845 14.95 53.82 -23.57
C GLY A 845 15.05 52.58 -24.46
N GLY A 846 14.68 51.40 -23.94
CA GLY A 846 14.74 50.13 -24.69
C GLY A 846 16.12 49.85 -25.27
N PHE A 847 17.01 49.20 -24.48
CA PHE A 847 18.23 48.67 -25.08
C PHE A 847 17.85 47.65 -26.15
N ASP A 848 18.21 47.94 -27.38
CA ASP A 848 18.17 46.98 -28.50
C ASP A 848 19.13 45.82 -28.13
N ARG A 849 18.63 44.79 -27.52
CA ARG A 849 19.43 43.59 -27.22
C ARG A 849 19.80 42.96 -28.55
N PRO A 850 21.09 42.78 -28.85
CA PRO A 850 21.46 42.07 -30.04
C PRO A 850 20.84 40.68 -29.99
N ARG A 851 20.01 40.37 -31.02
CA ARG A 851 19.55 38.97 -31.22
C ARG A 851 20.76 38.11 -31.43
N TYR A 852 21.09 37.27 -30.44
CA TYR A 852 22.05 36.19 -30.67
C TYR A 852 21.40 35.24 -31.69
N GLU A 853 21.76 35.40 -32.97
CA GLU A 853 21.53 34.37 -33.95
C GLU A 853 22.34 33.13 -33.49
N CYS A 854 21.64 32.06 -33.13
CA CYS A 854 22.26 30.77 -32.84
C CYS A 854 23.12 30.36 -34.01
N ALA A 855 24.43 30.35 -33.84
CA ALA A 855 25.34 29.83 -34.84
C ALA A 855 24.95 28.37 -35.11
N LYS A 856 24.81 28.04 -36.41
CA LYS A 856 24.56 26.65 -36.86
C LYS A 856 25.64 25.73 -36.25
N PRO A 857 25.27 24.53 -35.75
CA PRO A 857 26.24 23.63 -35.15
C PRO A 857 27.35 23.30 -36.15
N VAL A 858 28.57 23.67 -35.80
CA VAL A 858 29.77 23.21 -36.50
C VAL A 858 29.92 21.73 -36.22
N GLY A 859 29.90 20.90 -37.27
CA GLY A 859 30.02 19.46 -37.17
C GLY A 859 31.27 19.05 -36.41
N VAL A 860 31.10 18.44 -35.27
CA VAL A 860 32.14 17.77 -34.49
C VAL A 860 32.43 16.44 -35.18
N LYS A 861 33.57 16.34 -35.86
CA LYS A 861 34.11 15.05 -36.28
C LYS A 861 34.52 14.27 -35.02
N SER A 862 33.97 13.09 -34.87
CA SER A 862 34.42 12.11 -33.89
C SER A 862 35.89 11.80 -34.10
N SER A 863 36.70 12.03 -33.09
CA SER A 863 37.99 11.35 -32.92
C SER A 863 38.00 10.70 -31.55
N VAL A 864 38.10 9.40 -31.62
CA VAL A 864 38.33 8.43 -30.56
C VAL A 864 39.51 8.85 -29.66
N CYS A 865 39.30 8.86 -28.36
CA CYS A 865 40.17 8.20 -27.38
C CYS A 865 39.38 7.99 -26.09
#